data_51a8583773ad31e02d59145788324362
#
_entry.id   51a8583773ad31e02d59145788324362
#
_cell.length_a   1.000
_cell.length_b   1.000
_cell.length_c   1.000
_cell.angle_alpha   90.00
_cell.angle_beta   90.00
_cell.angle_gamma   90.00
#
_symmetry.space_group_name_H-M   'P 1'
#
loop_
_entity.id
_entity.type
_entity.pdbx_description
1 polymer ?
#
loop_
_entity_poly.entity_id
_entity_poly.type
_entity_poly.pdbx_seq_one_letter_code
_entity_poly.pdbx_strand_id
1 'polypeptide(L)'
;IRATWEGEETIIVWCFGHLLTLWEPEDYDEKYKAWSMDTLPFYFENWKHKVKPDAKDIKGGRSIAQRVKQIACLLKKASTVVNAGDIDEEGQLLVDELLDYCGWHGRTLRLDTNDPSEVAMRRALKSMTPNEKHRADGVSAFGRQLCDKTFGYNLTRYFSLINGGKKTLPTGRVKMPTLGLVVQRDRLIEGHKKTLYYTLACLVAVAGNDIPCRYVPAADNAHLIDGKILAKNYISDVERRIKGTHLSPVTITKEQKKEAPPLPFNQTKLYDYCSKAWDLQPTDVAKITQALREKHKAITYNRSDCQYLGEATFGEAPTTLPLVCQNLGIEVGQFDTSIKSRCFNDANLTAHTAIIPTQTKQDLSTFTANERKVYEAIAKYYLVQFMPPAIKEVTKLTAPAVDNGTIQSVSTKILSPGYLTFLKGISEVSEDSEKNEGDDTTTVLSGLDAGSYDGSITKTAIKEQETKPPARYTQASLVEDMSSIAKYVENKEVKKLLLSKDKDKKGENGSIGTSATRHIIIEELIKAGYLKEERKGKKTCLISTPLGREFYDVLPDSVRKVDVSAKWWYEQEQIKAGELTPDAMAKDVLRTVSKIISSGCGRMENAETYSAGAIGGEPIGKCPKCGGNVVETAKGYKCVSSECKFYISKGDKFFTSVLGKSLPAKAVSIMLSSGRIKVKNCKSKEGKLYDALILCDFSGDFPAYKFADDSQLESIGKCPKCGGNVVERNKGFFCTNPDCHFALWKEDAFLKSFGKKYTAAMVKNVLSKGRTPLKGCKSKKNPGKTFDATLCVQFDENGKPKYQLDFDAKNNGKKSTSGGSGRAKPSLEKTDMDKLYADLGL
;
A
#
# COMPACT_ATOMS: atom_id res chain seq x y z
N ILE A 1 -18.58 -4.63 31.24
CA ILE A 1 -18.07 -3.85 32.38
C ILE A 1 -19.28 -3.44 33.22
N ARG A 2 -19.19 -3.57 34.55
CA ARG A 2 -20.18 -3.03 35.48
C ARG A 2 -19.67 -1.68 35.99
N ALA A 3 -20.53 -0.69 36.04
CA ALA A 3 -20.28 0.65 36.54
C ALA A 3 -21.51 1.16 37.30
N THR A 4 -21.38 2.27 38.00
CA THR A 4 -22.51 2.98 38.61
C THR A 4 -22.53 4.38 37.97
N TRP A 5 -23.70 4.79 37.47
CA TRP A 5 -23.92 6.12 36.95
C TRP A 5 -25.20 6.71 37.54
N GLU A 6 -25.08 7.90 38.11
CA GLU A 6 -26.19 8.57 38.83
C GLU A 6 -26.89 7.67 39.90
N GLY A 7 -26.11 6.80 40.54
CA GLY A 7 -26.64 5.89 41.58
C GLY A 7 -27.22 4.57 41.06
N GLU A 8 -27.35 4.40 39.74
CA GLU A 8 -27.91 3.22 39.11
C GLU A 8 -26.82 2.24 38.61
N GLU A 9 -27.07 0.94 38.73
CA GLU A 9 -26.20 -0.10 38.16
C GLU A 9 -26.21 0.00 36.62
N THR A 10 -25.05 0.28 36.04
CA THR A 10 -24.87 0.42 34.60
C THR A 10 -23.96 -0.69 34.05
N ILE A 11 -24.39 -1.36 33.00
CA ILE A 11 -23.61 -2.40 32.32
C ILE A 11 -23.18 -1.92 30.93
N ILE A 12 -21.87 -1.80 30.72
CA ILE A 12 -21.30 -1.41 29.45
C ILE A 12 -20.94 -2.66 28.65
N VAL A 13 -21.51 -2.78 27.47
CA VAL A 13 -21.21 -3.81 26.47
C VAL A 13 -20.87 -3.15 25.13
N TRP A 14 -20.22 -3.89 24.24
CA TRP A 14 -19.83 -3.35 22.91
C TRP A 14 -19.99 -4.39 21.82
N CYS A 15 -20.19 -3.92 20.62
CA CYS A 15 -20.19 -4.70 19.39
C CYS A 15 -18.77 -4.69 18.76
N PHE A 16 -18.50 -5.63 17.86
CA PHE A 16 -17.27 -5.71 17.06
C PHE A 16 -17.56 -5.29 15.60
N GLY A 17 -18.25 -4.18 15.41
CA GLY A 17 -18.95 -3.84 14.18
C GLY A 17 -20.31 -4.54 14.14
N HIS A 18 -20.96 -4.63 12.99
CA HIS A 18 -22.25 -5.32 12.83
C HIS A 18 -22.14 -6.78 13.29
N LEU A 19 -22.91 -7.16 14.29
CA LEU A 19 -23.05 -8.55 14.77
C LEU A 19 -24.06 -9.34 13.92
N LEU A 20 -24.90 -8.64 13.19
CA LEU A 20 -25.92 -9.18 12.30
C LEU A 20 -25.51 -9.02 10.85
N THR A 21 -26.15 -9.78 9.99
CA THR A 21 -26.11 -9.64 8.52
C THR A 21 -27.49 -9.98 7.98
N LEU A 22 -27.86 -9.37 6.86
CA LEU A 22 -29.05 -9.78 6.14
C LEU A 22 -28.94 -11.25 5.71
N TRP A 23 -30.06 -11.94 5.64
CA TRP A 23 -30.14 -13.28 5.05
C TRP A 23 -29.51 -13.30 3.67
N GLU A 24 -28.85 -14.41 3.35
CA GLU A 24 -28.39 -14.69 2.01
C GLU A 24 -29.57 -15.20 1.17
N PRO A 25 -29.54 -15.10 -0.17
CA PRO A 25 -30.65 -15.58 -1.01
C PRO A 25 -31.08 -17.04 -0.71
N GLU A 26 -30.10 -17.92 -0.45
CA GLU A 26 -30.34 -19.32 -0.11
C GLU A 26 -31.00 -19.54 1.26
N ASP A 27 -30.97 -18.54 2.16
CA ASP A 27 -31.70 -18.59 3.43
C ASP A 27 -33.22 -18.39 3.25
N TYR A 28 -33.62 -17.77 2.11
CA TYR A 28 -35.03 -17.57 1.75
C TYR A 28 -35.59 -18.75 0.98
N ASP A 29 -34.80 -19.27 0.01
CA ASP A 29 -35.21 -20.39 -0.83
C ASP A 29 -33.95 -21.11 -1.36
N GLU A 30 -33.90 -22.44 -1.19
CA GLU A 30 -32.75 -23.25 -1.60
C GLU A 30 -32.44 -23.18 -3.10
N LYS A 31 -33.43 -22.83 -3.95
CA LYS A 31 -33.22 -22.60 -5.41
C LYS A 31 -32.13 -21.55 -5.70
N TYR A 32 -31.92 -20.58 -4.81
CA TYR A 32 -30.88 -19.54 -4.98
C TYR A 32 -29.46 -20.00 -4.66
N LYS A 33 -29.28 -21.23 -4.15
CA LYS A 33 -27.95 -21.80 -3.86
C LYS A 33 -27.20 -22.09 -5.16
N ALA A 34 -27.87 -22.63 -6.16
CA ALA A 34 -27.33 -22.76 -7.51
C ALA A 34 -27.60 -21.47 -8.30
N TRP A 35 -26.56 -20.88 -8.87
CA TRP A 35 -26.76 -19.69 -9.69
C TRP A 35 -27.34 -20.08 -11.05
N SER A 36 -28.50 -19.51 -11.41
CA SER A 36 -29.17 -19.67 -12.69
C SER A 36 -29.74 -18.35 -13.18
N MET A 37 -29.80 -18.16 -14.49
CA MET A 37 -30.42 -16.99 -15.10
C MET A 37 -31.92 -16.92 -14.79
N ASP A 38 -32.61 -18.07 -14.64
CA ASP A 38 -34.03 -18.16 -14.34
C ASP A 38 -34.39 -17.60 -12.95
N THR A 39 -33.38 -17.46 -12.08
CA THR A 39 -33.55 -16.90 -10.73
C THR A 39 -33.22 -15.42 -10.65
N LEU A 40 -32.92 -14.75 -11.77
CA LEU A 40 -32.51 -13.35 -11.83
C LEU A 40 -33.50 -12.48 -12.61
N PRO A 41 -33.71 -11.22 -12.17
CA PRO A 41 -33.31 -10.68 -10.90
C PRO A 41 -34.19 -11.18 -9.75
N PHE A 42 -33.67 -11.17 -8.55
CA PHE A 42 -34.43 -11.44 -7.33
C PHE A 42 -34.44 -10.24 -6.38
N TYR A 43 -35.50 -10.16 -5.59
CA TYR A 43 -35.69 -9.20 -4.52
C TYR A 43 -36.55 -9.84 -3.42
N PHE A 44 -36.28 -9.47 -2.16
CA PHE A 44 -37.05 -9.97 -1.02
C PHE A 44 -37.78 -8.80 -0.35
N GLU A 45 -39.10 -8.84 -0.29
CA GLU A 45 -39.88 -7.75 0.31
C GLU A 45 -39.66 -7.65 1.82
N ASN A 46 -39.40 -8.78 2.49
CA ASN A 46 -39.15 -8.85 3.94
C ASN A 46 -37.72 -9.30 4.19
N TRP A 47 -36.78 -8.38 4.15
CA TRP A 47 -35.39 -8.65 4.47
C TRP A 47 -35.23 -9.02 5.95
N LYS A 48 -34.62 -10.17 6.21
CA LYS A 48 -34.41 -10.71 7.57
C LYS A 48 -32.92 -10.65 7.94
N HIS A 49 -32.67 -10.48 9.24
CA HIS A 49 -31.33 -10.56 9.80
C HIS A 49 -31.03 -11.94 10.37
N LYS A 50 -29.76 -12.33 10.33
CA LYS A 50 -29.19 -13.46 11.05
C LYS A 50 -27.90 -13.04 11.73
N VAL A 51 -27.49 -13.76 12.76
CA VAL A 51 -26.20 -13.55 13.40
C VAL A 51 -25.08 -13.89 12.42
N LYS A 52 -24.10 -13.01 12.30
CA LYS A 52 -22.91 -13.25 11.47
C LYS A 52 -22.18 -14.52 11.93
N PRO A 53 -21.68 -15.36 11.01
CA PRO A 53 -20.79 -16.45 11.36
C PRO A 53 -19.48 -15.91 11.94
N ASP A 54 -18.90 -16.65 12.89
CA ASP A 54 -17.60 -16.32 13.46
C ASP A 54 -16.51 -16.38 12.38
N ALA A 55 -15.57 -15.45 12.38
CA ALA A 55 -14.39 -15.54 11.53
C ALA A 55 -13.55 -16.76 11.94
N LYS A 56 -13.00 -17.48 10.94
CA LYS A 56 -12.27 -18.76 11.15
C LYS A 56 -11.02 -18.66 12.06
N ASP A 57 -10.55 -17.45 12.35
CA ASP A 57 -9.28 -17.19 13.06
C ASP A 57 -9.43 -16.55 14.45
N ILE A 58 -10.62 -16.58 15.06
CA ILE A 58 -10.81 -16.05 16.43
C ILE A 58 -10.24 -17.05 17.43
N LYS A 59 -8.92 -16.99 17.68
CA LYS A 59 -8.29 -17.69 18.81
C LYS A 59 -8.59 -16.96 20.11
N GLY A 60 -9.40 -17.56 20.97
CA GLY A 60 -9.62 -17.12 22.36
C GLY A 60 -10.64 -15.99 22.58
N GLY A 61 -11.38 -15.55 21.54
CA GLY A 61 -12.47 -14.58 21.66
C GLY A 61 -13.84 -15.23 21.87
N ARG A 62 -14.77 -14.50 22.50
CA ARG A 62 -16.19 -14.91 22.55
C ARG A 62 -16.76 -14.85 21.13
N SER A 63 -17.51 -15.88 20.72
CA SER A 63 -18.15 -15.91 19.41
C SER A 63 -19.17 -14.77 19.26
N ILE A 64 -19.43 -14.36 18.02
CA ILE A 64 -20.45 -13.34 17.71
C ILE A 64 -21.80 -13.80 18.25
N ALA A 65 -22.15 -15.06 18.05
CA ALA A 65 -23.39 -15.64 18.59
C ALA A 65 -23.49 -15.55 20.12
N GLN A 66 -22.39 -15.82 20.84
CA GLN A 66 -22.34 -15.66 22.29
C GLN A 66 -22.50 -14.20 22.72
N ARG A 67 -21.92 -13.25 21.93
CA ARG A 67 -22.06 -11.81 22.21
C ARG A 67 -23.52 -11.36 22.02
N VAL A 68 -24.17 -11.72 20.93
CA VAL A 68 -25.59 -11.43 20.69
C VAL A 68 -26.46 -12.00 21.81
N LYS A 69 -26.24 -13.28 22.19
CA LYS A 69 -26.96 -13.92 23.29
C LYS A 69 -26.75 -13.19 24.62
N GLN A 70 -25.52 -12.75 24.90
CA GLN A 70 -25.20 -11.97 26.10
C GLN A 70 -25.98 -10.66 26.14
N ILE A 71 -25.97 -9.90 25.00
CA ILE A 71 -26.68 -8.63 24.91
C ILE A 71 -28.19 -8.85 25.06
N ALA A 72 -28.78 -9.85 24.39
CA ALA A 72 -30.20 -10.18 24.50
C ALA A 72 -30.61 -10.53 25.95
N CYS A 73 -29.72 -11.23 26.72
CA CYS A 73 -29.96 -11.52 28.13
C CYS A 73 -29.92 -10.26 29.02
N LEU A 74 -29.06 -9.30 28.69
CA LEU A 74 -28.94 -8.01 29.40
C LEU A 74 -30.14 -7.12 29.12
N LEU A 75 -30.60 -7.05 27.87
CA LEU A 75 -31.76 -6.28 27.44
C LEU A 75 -33.02 -6.68 28.19
N LYS A 76 -33.21 -7.98 28.50
CA LYS A 76 -34.35 -8.46 29.31
C LYS A 76 -34.40 -7.88 30.72
N LYS A 77 -33.28 -7.38 31.24
CA LYS A 77 -33.15 -6.83 32.60
C LYS A 77 -33.00 -5.30 32.60
N ALA A 78 -32.75 -4.71 31.43
CA ALA A 78 -32.53 -3.28 31.31
C ALA A 78 -33.85 -2.50 31.44
N SER A 79 -33.83 -1.37 32.12
CA SER A 79 -34.91 -0.36 32.11
C SER A 79 -34.71 0.66 31.02
N THR A 80 -33.44 0.98 30.73
CA THR A 80 -33.02 1.94 29.73
C THR A 80 -31.78 1.44 28.99
N VAL A 81 -31.72 1.66 27.70
CA VAL A 81 -30.54 1.40 26.85
C VAL A 81 -29.96 2.74 26.42
N VAL A 82 -28.63 2.82 26.42
CA VAL A 82 -27.91 3.95 25.83
C VAL A 82 -27.18 3.46 24.58
N ASN A 83 -27.60 4.00 23.42
CA ASN A 83 -26.90 3.83 22.16
C ASN A 83 -25.69 4.77 22.13
N ALA A 84 -24.50 4.22 22.24
CA ALA A 84 -23.21 4.90 22.17
C ALA A 84 -22.41 4.50 20.91
N GLY A 85 -23.09 4.19 19.81
CA GLY A 85 -22.48 3.96 18.50
C GLY A 85 -21.83 5.24 17.96
N ASP A 86 -20.99 5.12 16.94
CA ASP A 86 -20.37 6.27 16.27
C ASP A 86 -21.46 7.26 15.77
N ILE A 87 -21.15 8.56 15.72
CA ILE A 87 -22.10 9.61 15.29
C ILE A 87 -22.21 9.61 13.76
N ASP A 88 -22.52 8.48 13.18
CA ASP A 88 -22.80 8.35 11.77
C ASP A 88 -23.97 7.39 11.54
N GLU A 89 -24.45 7.33 10.32
CA GLU A 89 -25.57 6.50 9.90
C GLU A 89 -25.31 5.01 10.18
N GLU A 90 -24.07 4.53 10.01
CA GLU A 90 -23.70 3.13 10.26
C GLU A 90 -23.66 2.81 11.75
N GLY A 91 -23.12 3.72 12.57
CA GLY A 91 -23.09 3.54 14.03
C GLY A 91 -24.50 3.53 14.63
N GLN A 92 -25.42 4.34 14.05
CA GLN A 92 -26.83 4.30 14.43
C GLN A 92 -27.48 2.99 14.01
N LEU A 93 -27.33 2.56 12.75
CA LEU A 93 -27.89 1.30 12.22
C LEU A 93 -27.39 0.10 13.02
N LEU A 94 -26.09 0.04 13.32
CA LEU A 94 -25.45 -1.07 14.00
C LEU A 94 -26.11 -1.40 15.35
N VAL A 95 -26.51 -0.38 16.08
CA VAL A 95 -27.18 -0.57 17.38
C VAL A 95 -28.66 -0.81 17.18
N ASP A 96 -29.33 -0.05 16.32
CA ASP A 96 -30.77 -0.17 16.07
C ASP A 96 -31.14 -1.57 15.56
N GLU A 97 -30.40 -2.11 14.55
CA GLU A 97 -30.65 -3.45 14.01
C GLU A 97 -30.54 -4.55 15.08
N LEU A 98 -29.62 -4.37 16.03
CA LEU A 98 -29.40 -5.31 17.12
C LEU A 98 -30.52 -5.23 18.17
N LEU A 99 -30.98 -4.04 18.50
CA LEU A 99 -32.10 -3.82 19.42
C LEU A 99 -33.40 -4.40 18.82
N ASP A 100 -33.67 -4.12 17.56
CA ASP A 100 -34.84 -4.63 16.82
C ASP A 100 -34.77 -6.19 16.72
N TYR A 101 -33.61 -6.76 16.40
CA TYR A 101 -33.40 -8.22 16.36
C TYR A 101 -33.63 -8.91 17.71
N CYS A 102 -33.23 -8.23 18.80
CA CYS A 102 -33.45 -8.74 20.16
C CYS A 102 -34.86 -8.47 20.71
N GLY A 103 -35.73 -7.80 19.97
CA GLY A 103 -37.10 -7.44 20.37
C GLY A 103 -37.14 -6.40 21.49
N TRP A 104 -36.23 -5.47 21.53
CA TRP A 104 -36.22 -4.39 22.52
C TRP A 104 -37.16 -3.25 22.10
N HIS A 105 -38.08 -2.91 23.02
CA HIS A 105 -39.06 -1.83 22.86
C HIS A 105 -39.06 -0.84 24.05
N GLY A 106 -38.01 -0.93 24.88
CA GLY A 106 -37.85 -0.05 26.03
C GLY A 106 -37.28 1.32 25.70
N ARG A 107 -37.14 2.15 26.72
CA ARG A 107 -36.55 3.47 26.60
C ARG A 107 -35.12 3.39 26.07
N THR A 108 -34.82 4.09 24.97
CA THR A 108 -33.48 4.18 24.40
C THR A 108 -33.04 5.63 24.29
N LEU A 109 -31.83 5.92 24.79
CA LEU A 109 -31.18 7.22 24.68
C LEU A 109 -30.00 7.13 23.74
N ARG A 110 -29.69 8.23 23.08
CA ARG A 110 -28.53 8.39 22.22
C ARG A 110 -27.46 9.19 22.94
N LEU A 111 -26.26 8.68 23.02
CA LEU A 111 -25.06 9.35 23.47
C LEU A 111 -24.26 9.81 22.25
N ASP A 112 -24.22 11.12 22.01
CA ASP A 112 -23.49 11.70 20.88
C ASP A 112 -22.19 12.32 21.36
N THR A 113 -21.06 11.71 20.96
CA THR A 113 -19.72 12.28 21.15
C THR A 113 -18.77 11.79 20.08
N ASN A 114 -18.06 12.71 19.47
CA ASN A 114 -16.97 12.47 18.53
C ASN A 114 -15.59 12.60 19.20
N ASP A 115 -15.54 13.01 20.45
CA ASP A 115 -14.33 13.16 21.24
C ASP A 115 -14.34 12.17 22.42
N PRO A 116 -13.38 11.21 22.47
CA PRO A 116 -13.29 10.20 23.54
C PRO A 116 -12.72 10.75 24.86
N SER A 117 -12.39 12.06 24.93
CA SER A 117 -11.88 12.65 26.17
C SER A 117 -12.89 12.56 27.30
N GLU A 118 -12.41 12.50 28.54
CA GLU A 118 -13.27 12.42 29.72
C GLU A 118 -14.22 13.61 29.81
N VAL A 119 -13.74 14.81 29.46
CA VAL A 119 -14.53 16.05 29.51
C VAL A 119 -15.69 16.02 28.52
N ALA A 120 -15.42 15.64 27.26
CA ALA A 120 -16.43 15.51 26.22
C ALA A 120 -17.44 14.40 26.55
N MET A 121 -16.95 13.26 27.03
CA MET A 121 -17.80 12.14 27.45
C MET A 121 -18.74 12.51 28.59
N ARG A 122 -18.24 13.20 29.63
CA ARG A 122 -19.09 13.70 30.74
C ARG A 122 -20.16 14.69 30.28
N ARG A 123 -19.83 15.54 29.28
CA ARG A 123 -20.79 16.46 28.69
C ARG A 123 -21.87 15.71 27.91
N ALA A 124 -21.46 14.77 27.07
CA ALA A 124 -22.38 13.96 26.27
C ALA A 124 -23.33 13.13 27.15
N LEU A 125 -22.85 12.54 28.23
CA LEU A 125 -23.68 11.83 29.20
C LEU A 125 -24.78 12.70 29.83
N LYS A 126 -24.50 13.99 30.04
CA LYS A 126 -25.49 14.94 30.58
C LYS A 126 -26.49 15.45 29.52
N SER A 127 -26.17 15.33 28.25
CA SER A 127 -26.96 15.86 27.13
C SER A 127 -27.55 14.78 26.21
N MET A 128 -27.66 13.53 26.70
CA MET A 128 -28.27 12.44 25.94
C MET A 128 -29.67 12.78 25.44
N THR A 129 -29.97 12.39 24.21
CA THR A 129 -31.25 12.62 23.55
C THR A 129 -32.04 11.32 23.37
N PRO A 130 -33.36 11.35 23.14
CA PRO A 130 -34.10 10.17 22.72
C PRO A 130 -33.55 9.60 21.42
N ASN A 131 -33.30 8.28 21.34
CA ASN A 131 -32.74 7.59 20.16
C ASN A 131 -33.62 7.73 18.90
N GLU A 132 -34.93 7.92 19.10
CA GLU A 132 -35.90 8.12 18.02
C GLU A 132 -35.56 9.28 17.11
N LYS A 133 -34.91 10.32 17.64
CA LYS A 133 -34.47 11.49 16.86
C LYS A 133 -33.40 11.13 15.83
N HIS A 134 -32.70 10.04 16.04
CA HIS A 134 -31.58 9.57 15.19
C HIS A 134 -31.95 8.35 14.34
N ARG A 135 -33.16 7.79 14.54
CA ARG A 135 -33.62 6.60 13.78
C ARG A 135 -33.57 6.79 12.27
N ALA A 136 -33.84 7.98 11.76
CA ALA A 136 -33.80 8.29 10.35
C ALA A 136 -32.42 8.03 9.70
N ASP A 137 -31.34 8.28 10.43
CA ASP A 137 -29.97 7.99 9.99
C ASP A 137 -29.76 6.47 9.83
N GLY A 138 -30.17 5.68 10.83
CA GLY A 138 -30.10 4.22 10.76
C GLY A 138 -30.96 3.65 9.62
N VAL A 139 -32.16 4.19 9.43
CA VAL A 139 -33.07 3.77 8.32
C VAL A 139 -32.45 4.11 6.95
N SER A 140 -31.78 5.25 6.83
CA SER A 140 -31.05 5.64 5.62
C SER A 140 -29.90 4.67 5.30
N ALA A 141 -29.09 4.32 6.31
CA ALA A 141 -28.02 3.32 6.17
C ALA A 141 -28.57 1.94 5.80
N PHE A 142 -29.70 1.53 6.37
CA PHE A 142 -30.37 0.29 6.00
C PHE A 142 -30.83 0.30 4.54
N GLY A 143 -31.41 1.40 4.05
CA GLY A 143 -31.76 1.58 2.63
C GLY A 143 -30.55 1.36 1.71
N ARG A 144 -29.40 1.93 2.05
CA ARG A 144 -28.15 1.71 1.34
C ARG A 144 -27.70 0.25 1.38
N GLN A 145 -27.85 -0.42 2.52
CA GLN A 145 -27.49 -1.84 2.68
C GLN A 145 -28.35 -2.73 1.76
N LEU A 146 -29.65 -2.47 1.67
CA LEU A 146 -30.57 -3.16 0.76
C LEU A 146 -30.18 -2.96 -0.70
N CYS A 147 -29.86 -1.73 -1.07
CA CYS A 147 -29.42 -1.39 -2.42
C CYS A 147 -28.11 -2.08 -2.79
N ASP A 148 -27.10 -2.05 -1.91
CA ASP A 148 -25.81 -2.73 -2.13
C ASP A 148 -25.98 -4.25 -2.28
N LYS A 149 -26.88 -4.88 -1.51
CA LYS A 149 -27.24 -6.30 -1.65
C LYS A 149 -27.97 -6.57 -2.97
N THR A 150 -29.01 -5.82 -3.27
CA THR A 150 -29.81 -5.98 -4.50
C THR A 150 -28.97 -5.80 -5.76
N PHE A 151 -28.16 -4.75 -5.81
CA PHE A 151 -27.27 -4.45 -6.92
C PHE A 151 -26.13 -5.47 -7.03
N GLY A 152 -25.42 -5.68 -5.93
CA GLY A 152 -24.20 -6.49 -5.90
C GLY A 152 -24.48 -7.97 -6.18
N TYR A 153 -25.51 -8.55 -5.58
CA TYR A 153 -25.82 -9.98 -5.76
C TYR A 153 -26.32 -10.29 -7.16
N ASN A 154 -27.32 -9.52 -7.62
CA ASN A 154 -27.89 -9.77 -8.94
C ASN A 154 -26.87 -9.56 -10.06
N LEU A 155 -26.13 -8.45 -10.04
CA LEU A 155 -25.17 -8.17 -11.10
C LEU A 155 -23.92 -9.06 -11.04
N THR A 156 -23.46 -9.43 -9.85
CA THR A 156 -22.37 -10.40 -9.71
C THR A 156 -22.75 -11.74 -10.30
N ARG A 157 -23.95 -12.25 -9.97
CA ARG A 157 -24.46 -13.51 -10.53
C ARG A 157 -24.68 -13.41 -12.03
N TYR A 158 -25.34 -12.35 -12.49
CA TYR A 158 -25.63 -12.12 -13.90
C TYR A 158 -24.37 -12.11 -14.75
N PHE A 159 -23.41 -11.21 -14.45
CA PHE A 159 -22.18 -11.11 -15.23
C PHE A 159 -21.33 -12.38 -15.15
N SER A 160 -21.33 -13.07 -14.01
CA SER A 160 -20.65 -14.35 -13.91
C SER A 160 -21.27 -15.41 -14.82
N LEU A 161 -22.59 -15.53 -14.84
CA LEU A 161 -23.33 -16.52 -15.62
C LEU A 161 -23.20 -16.29 -17.12
N ILE A 162 -23.42 -15.06 -17.61
CA ILE A 162 -23.33 -14.77 -19.05
C ILE A 162 -21.91 -14.91 -19.60
N ASN A 163 -20.91 -14.89 -18.73
CA ASN A 163 -19.48 -15.09 -19.04
C ASN A 163 -19.00 -16.50 -18.67
N GLY A 164 -19.87 -17.49 -18.74
CA GLY A 164 -19.55 -18.91 -18.63
C GLY A 164 -19.64 -19.52 -17.25
N GLY A 165 -20.01 -18.75 -16.20
CA GLY A 165 -20.31 -19.24 -14.84
C GLY A 165 -19.15 -19.84 -14.04
N LYS A 166 -17.98 -20.03 -14.65
CA LYS A 166 -16.82 -20.68 -14.02
C LYS A 166 -16.01 -19.78 -13.11
N LYS A 167 -16.10 -18.48 -13.30
CA LYS A 167 -15.43 -17.45 -12.51
C LYS A 167 -16.44 -16.46 -11.97
N THR A 168 -16.39 -16.19 -10.67
CA THR A 168 -17.16 -15.10 -10.08
C THR A 168 -16.59 -13.76 -10.54
N LEU A 169 -17.47 -12.88 -11.05
CA LEU A 169 -17.15 -11.51 -11.46
C LEU A 169 -17.78 -10.51 -10.47
N PRO A 170 -17.14 -10.26 -9.31
CA PRO A 170 -17.70 -9.41 -8.27
C PRO A 170 -17.95 -8.00 -8.81
N THR A 171 -19.20 -7.54 -8.70
CA THR A 171 -19.65 -6.26 -9.22
C THR A 171 -20.22 -5.42 -8.08
N GLY A 172 -19.99 -4.10 -8.11
CA GLY A 172 -20.51 -3.20 -7.08
C GLY A 172 -20.30 -1.74 -7.45
N ARG A 173 -21.19 -0.87 -6.93
CA ARG A 173 -21.24 0.57 -7.26
C ARG A 173 -19.98 1.37 -6.93
N VAL A 174 -19.15 0.90 -5.99
CA VAL A 174 -17.85 1.51 -5.66
C VAL A 174 -16.71 0.79 -6.36
N LYS A 175 -16.79 -0.55 -6.47
CA LYS A 175 -15.76 -1.38 -7.10
C LYS A 175 -15.51 -1.03 -8.55
N MET A 176 -16.57 -0.89 -9.35
CA MET A 176 -16.42 -0.68 -10.80
C MET A 176 -15.89 0.70 -11.14
N PRO A 177 -16.34 1.81 -10.55
CA PRO A 177 -15.67 3.10 -10.74
C PRO A 177 -14.22 3.11 -10.28
N THR A 178 -13.89 2.43 -9.17
CA THR A 178 -12.50 2.30 -8.69
C THR A 178 -11.63 1.53 -9.69
N LEU A 179 -12.12 0.45 -10.27
CA LEU A 179 -11.46 -0.25 -11.38
C LEU A 179 -11.25 0.69 -12.57
N GLY A 180 -12.26 1.49 -12.89
CA GLY A 180 -12.22 2.48 -13.97
C GLY A 180 -11.08 3.49 -13.83
N LEU A 181 -10.83 3.99 -12.62
CA LEU A 181 -9.70 4.90 -12.37
C LEU A 181 -8.37 4.28 -12.81
N VAL A 182 -8.13 3.01 -12.45
CA VAL A 182 -6.88 2.32 -12.81
C VAL A 182 -6.83 2.01 -14.31
N VAL A 183 -7.91 1.51 -14.90
CA VAL A 183 -7.99 1.20 -16.35
C VAL A 183 -7.72 2.44 -17.19
N GLN A 184 -8.37 3.56 -16.85
CA GLN A 184 -8.19 4.82 -17.58
C GLN A 184 -6.78 5.38 -17.39
N ARG A 185 -6.22 5.32 -16.19
CA ARG A 185 -4.84 5.74 -15.91
C ARG A 185 -3.83 4.92 -16.72
N ASP A 186 -4.00 3.61 -16.77
CA ASP A 186 -3.12 2.74 -17.55
C ASP A 186 -3.19 3.06 -19.04
N ARG A 187 -4.39 3.32 -19.57
CA ARG A 187 -4.60 3.73 -20.98
C ARG A 187 -3.97 5.06 -21.30
N LEU A 188 -4.08 6.04 -20.40
CA LEU A 188 -3.40 7.33 -20.55
C LEU A 188 -1.88 7.16 -20.60
N ILE A 189 -1.32 6.25 -19.80
CA ILE A 189 0.12 5.98 -19.79
C ILE A 189 0.55 5.26 -21.07
N GLU A 190 -0.21 4.26 -21.50
CA GLU A 190 0.09 3.45 -22.69
C GLU A 190 -0.11 4.23 -24.00
N GLY A 191 -1.12 5.10 -24.05
CA GLY A 191 -1.39 5.98 -25.17
C GLY A 191 -0.54 7.25 -25.19
N HIS A 192 0.30 7.48 -24.17
CA HIS A 192 1.08 8.69 -24.07
C HIS A 192 2.12 8.77 -25.17
N LYS A 193 2.00 9.80 -26.02
CA LYS A 193 3.01 10.14 -27.02
C LYS A 193 3.92 11.21 -26.43
N LYS A 194 5.21 10.91 -26.35
CA LYS A 194 6.21 11.89 -25.95
C LYS A 194 6.17 13.08 -26.89
N THR A 195 5.86 14.22 -26.36
CA THR A 195 5.85 15.49 -27.08
C THR A 195 6.95 16.37 -26.52
N LEU A 196 7.75 16.94 -27.39
CA LEU A 196 8.78 17.91 -27.03
C LEU A 196 8.10 19.24 -26.66
N TYR A 197 8.56 19.83 -25.59
CA TYR A 197 8.21 21.20 -25.23
C TYR A 197 9.46 21.96 -24.81
N TYR A 198 9.38 23.27 -24.90
CA TYR A 198 10.53 24.14 -24.74
C TYR A 198 10.31 25.11 -23.59
N THR A 199 11.38 25.33 -22.82
CA THR A 199 11.45 26.39 -21.82
C THR A 199 12.67 27.23 -22.09
N LEU A 200 12.60 28.51 -21.80
CA LEU A 200 13.71 29.46 -22.05
C LEU A 200 14.25 29.94 -20.69
N ALA A 201 15.44 29.49 -20.37
CA ALA A 201 16.23 29.99 -19.26
C ALA A 201 17.02 31.23 -19.67
N CYS A 202 17.19 32.18 -18.78
CA CYS A 202 18.00 33.35 -19.01
C CYS A 202 18.76 33.73 -17.73
N LEU A 203 19.88 34.42 -17.89
CA LEU A 203 20.65 35.01 -16.83
C LEU A 203 20.43 36.52 -16.87
N VAL A 204 19.97 37.12 -15.78
CA VAL A 204 19.69 38.56 -15.69
C VAL A 204 20.71 39.20 -14.76
N ALA A 205 21.50 40.10 -15.30
CA ALA A 205 22.37 40.96 -14.49
C ALA A 205 21.52 42.07 -13.88
N VAL A 206 21.48 42.14 -12.56
CA VAL A 206 20.75 43.15 -11.79
C VAL A 206 21.50 43.42 -10.49
N ALA A 207 21.69 44.72 -10.15
CA ALA A 207 22.42 45.13 -8.94
C ALA A 207 23.79 44.47 -8.76
N GLY A 208 24.56 44.29 -9.84
CA GLY A 208 25.86 43.65 -9.84
C GLY A 208 25.86 42.14 -9.70
N ASN A 209 24.71 41.48 -9.75
CA ASN A 209 24.57 40.02 -9.61
C ASN A 209 23.93 39.41 -10.84
N ASP A 210 24.38 38.19 -11.22
CA ASP A 210 23.78 37.41 -12.28
C ASP A 210 22.72 36.46 -11.69
N ILE A 211 21.46 36.73 -11.94
CA ILE A 211 20.32 35.97 -11.40
C ILE A 211 19.76 35.03 -12.49
N PRO A 212 19.75 33.73 -12.29
CA PRO A 212 19.05 32.80 -13.15
C PRO A 212 17.54 32.99 -13.11
N CYS A 213 16.98 33.21 -14.28
CA CYS A 213 15.57 33.50 -14.51
C CYS A 213 15.03 32.57 -15.62
N ARG A 214 13.73 32.60 -15.78
CA ARG A 214 13.04 31.92 -16.88
C ARG A 214 12.06 32.89 -17.53
N TYR A 215 11.87 32.73 -18.81
CA TYR A 215 10.77 33.37 -19.55
C TYR A 215 9.46 32.61 -19.23
N VAL A 216 8.43 33.33 -18.88
CA VAL A 216 7.07 32.82 -18.64
C VAL A 216 6.15 33.52 -19.64
N PRO A 217 5.54 32.79 -20.60
CA PRO A 217 4.62 33.38 -21.55
C PRO A 217 3.35 33.89 -20.87
N ALA A 218 2.66 34.82 -21.48
CA ALA A 218 1.35 35.25 -21.03
C ALA A 218 0.34 34.09 -21.08
N ALA A 219 -0.65 34.08 -20.21
CA ALA A 219 -1.62 32.98 -20.10
C ALA A 219 -2.49 32.82 -21.37
N ASP A 220 -2.67 33.89 -22.13
CA ASP A 220 -3.40 33.96 -23.40
C ASP A 220 -2.52 33.81 -24.64
N ASN A 221 -1.25 33.43 -24.45
CA ASN A 221 -0.31 33.25 -25.56
C ASN A 221 -0.77 32.10 -26.46
N ALA A 222 -0.94 32.41 -27.77
CA ALA A 222 -1.43 31.47 -28.78
C ALA A 222 -0.54 30.22 -28.99
N HIS A 223 0.73 30.26 -28.56
CA HIS A 223 1.66 29.14 -28.64
C HIS A 223 1.72 28.29 -27.34
N LEU A 224 0.90 28.64 -26.35
CA LEU A 224 0.81 27.91 -25.08
C LEU A 224 -0.29 26.84 -25.18
N ILE A 225 0.11 25.58 -25.27
CA ILE A 225 -0.80 24.42 -25.30
C ILE A 225 -0.62 23.64 -24.01
N ASP A 226 -1.70 23.49 -23.22
CA ASP A 226 -1.66 22.85 -21.92
C ASP A 226 -0.51 23.32 -21.01
N GLY A 227 -0.30 24.66 -21.00
CA GLY A 227 0.75 25.30 -20.22
C GLY A 227 2.18 25.08 -20.72
N LYS A 228 2.35 24.58 -21.95
CA LYS A 228 3.66 24.27 -22.54
C LYS A 228 3.82 24.90 -23.91
N ILE A 229 5.02 25.35 -24.21
CA ILE A 229 5.37 25.84 -25.55
C ILE A 229 5.88 24.66 -26.38
N LEU A 230 5.12 24.27 -27.42
CA LEU A 230 5.48 23.16 -28.32
C LEU A 230 6.24 23.63 -29.55
N ALA A 231 6.12 24.91 -29.92
CA ALA A 231 6.69 25.47 -31.13
C ALA A 231 8.15 25.92 -30.89
N LYS A 232 9.12 25.15 -31.38
CA LYS A 232 10.54 25.48 -31.28
C LYS A 232 10.88 26.82 -31.96
N ASN A 233 10.29 27.10 -33.11
CA ASN A 233 10.52 28.33 -33.86
C ASN A 233 10.08 29.56 -33.06
N TYR A 234 8.91 29.46 -32.36
CA TYR A 234 8.44 30.55 -31.52
C TYR A 234 9.42 30.86 -30.39
N ILE A 235 9.80 29.83 -29.60
CA ILE A 235 10.72 30.06 -28.46
C ILE A 235 12.11 30.53 -28.92
N SER A 236 12.56 30.11 -30.12
CA SER A 236 13.81 30.60 -30.70
C SER A 236 13.70 32.06 -31.14
N ASP A 237 12.54 32.51 -31.62
CA ASP A 237 12.29 33.93 -31.91
C ASP A 237 12.25 34.76 -30.62
N VAL A 238 11.57 34.25 -29.58
CA VAL A 238 11.57 34.89 -28.27
C VAL A 238 12.99 35.02 -27.74
N GLU A 239 13.82 33.98 -27.79
CA GLU A 239 15.21 34.02 -27.35
C GLU A 239 16.02 35.11 -28.09
N ARG A 240 15.89 35.17 -29.42
CA ARG A 240 16.58 36.17 -30.23
C ARG A 240 16.19 37.60 -29.86
N ARG A 241 14.88 37.83 -29.57
CA ARG A 241 14.34 39.15 -29.23
C ARG A 241 14.68 39.61 -27.82
N ILE A 242 14.88 38.67 -26.85
CA ILE A 242 15.21 39.03 -25.45
C ILE A 242 16.72 39.01 -25.18
N LYS A 243 17.52 38.32 -25.98
CA LYS A 243 18.96 38.19 -25.78
C LYS A 243 19.67 39.57 -25.82
N GLY A 244 20.37 39.92 -24.78
CA GLY A 244 21.11 41.19 -24.69
C GLY A 244 20.20 42.42 -24.45
N THR A 245 18.87 42.22 -24.22
CA THR A 245 17.97 43.35 -23.95
C THR A 245 18.14 43.93 -22.56
N HIS A 246 17.95 45.24 -22.45
CA HIS A 246 17.79 45.95 -21.20
C HIS A 246 16.39 45.72 -20.65
N LEU A 247 16.29 45.43 -19.34
CA LEU A 247 15.04 45.22 -18.63
C LEU A 247 14.82 46.37 -17.65
N SER A 248 13.72 47.12 -17.83
CA SER A 248 13.30 48.16 -16.90
C SER A 248 11.75 48.22 -16.87
N PRO A 249 11.13 48.09 -15.73
CA PRO A 249 11.71 47.80 -14.42
C PRO A 249 11.95 46.29 -14.21
N VAL A 250 12.99 45.93 -13.49
CA VAL A 250 13.14 44.63 -12.83
C VAL A 250 12.64 44.80 -11.40
N THR A 251 11.50 44.23 -11.11
CA THR A 251 10.86 44.35 -9.79
C THR A 251 11.24 43.17 -8.92
N ILE A 252 11.79 43.45 -7.75
CA ILE A 252 12.05 42.46 -6.71
C ILE A 252 11.07 42.67 -5.56
N THR A 253 10.35 41.62 -5.22
CA THR A 253 9.41 41.62 -4.08
C THR A 253 9.85 40.59 -3.05
N LYS A 254 9.64 40.91 -1.75
CA LYS A 254 9.89 39.99 -0.63
C LYS A 254 8.60 39.86 0.16
N GLU A 255 8.21 38.60 0.40
CA GLU A 255 7.01 38.29 1.19
C GLU A 255 7.38 37.24 2.24
N GLN A 256 7.07 37.53 3.50
CA GLN A 256 7.20 36.56 4.56
C GLN A 256 5.94 35.69 4.64
N LYS A 257 6.10 34.37 4.53
CA LYS A 257 5.04 33.39 4.64
C LYS A 257 5.23 32.54 5.90
N LYS A 258 4.18 32.49 6.71
CA LYS A 258 4.10 31.56 7.85
C LYS A 258 3.55 30.24 7.34
N GLU A 259 4.31 29.19 7.46
CA GLU A 259 3.90 27.81 7.13
C GLU A 259 3.55 27.07 8.43
N ALA A 260 2.26 26.80 8.61
CA ALA A 260 1.78 26.06 9.77
C ALA A 260 2.21 24.59 9.70
N PRO A 261 2.37 23.89 10.84
CA PRO A 261 2.63 22.46 10.86
C PRO A 261 1.57 21.68 10.06
N PRO A 262 1.96 20.56 9.45
CA PRO A 262 0.99 19.68 8.79
C PRO A 262 -0.03 19.19 9.82
N LEU A 263 -1.28 19.01 9.38
CA LEU A 263 -2.33 18.47 10.25
C LEU A 263 -1.98 17.05 10.71
N PRO A 264 -2.45 16.61 11.87
CA PRO A 264 -2.39 15.22 12.28
C PRO A 264 -3.01 14.29 11.22
N PHE A 265 -2.75 13.00 11.31
CA PHE A 265 -3.24 12.06 10.32
C PHE A 265 -4.71 11.73 10.48
N ASN A 266 -5.41 11.64 9.33
CA ASN A 266 -6.52 10.72 9.15
C ASN A 266 -6.01 9.43 8.50
N GLN A 267 -6.88 8.45 8.31
CA GLN A 267 -6.50 7.16 7.73
C GLN A 267 -5.92 7.30 6.31
N THR A 268 -6.54 8.12 5.45
CA THR A 268 -6.10 8.32 4.05
C THR A 268 -4.71 8.94 3.98
N LYS A 269 -4.46 9.99 4.76
CA LYS A 269 -3.15 10.67 4.79
C LYS A 269 -2.07 9.81 5.43
N LEU A 270 -2.44 8.97 6.41
CA LEU A 270 -1.51 8.01 6.98
C LEU A 270 -1.11 6.92 5.97
N TYR A 271 -2.04 6.44 5.17
CA TYR A 271 -1.75 5.49 4.09
C TYR A 271 -0.79 6.08 3.06
N ASP A 272 -1.05 7.31 2.62
CA ASP A 272 -0.19 8.02 1.67
C ASP A 272 1.22 8.21 2.23
N TYR A 273 1.33 8.69 3.47
CA TYR A 273 2.61 8.85 4.15
C TYR A 273 3.39 7.53 4.26
N CYS A 274 2.76 6.47 4.76
CA CYS A 274 3.40 5.17 4.93
C CYS A 274 3.82 4.53 3.60
N SER A 275 3.01 4.73 2.55
CA SER A 275 3.33 4.26 1.20
C SER A 275 4.54 5.00 0.62
N LYS A 276 4.60 6.32 0.76
CA LYS A 276 5.72 7.14 0.28
C LYS A 276 7.02 6.86 1.05
N ALA A 277 6.92 6.78 2.38
CA ALA A 277 8.09 6.62 3.24
C ALA A 277 8.67 5.19 3.22
N TRP A 278 7.83 4.17 3.16
CA TRP A 278 8.25 2.78 3.43
C TRP A 278 7.67 1.75 2.47
N ASP A 279 6.95 2.15 1.40
CA ASP A 279 6.22 1.27 0.46
C ASP A 279 5.22 0.32 1.17
N LEU A 280 4.69 0.73 2.35
CA LEU A 280 3.68 -0.03 3.06
C LEU A 280 2.33 0.12 2.37
N GLN A 281 1.67 -1.01 2.14
CA GLN A 281 0.35 -1.00 1.51
C GLN A 281 -0.75 -0.61 2.51
N PRO A 282 -1.83 0.07 2.09
CA PRO A 282 -2.95 0.46 2.95
C PRO A 282 -3.51 -0.67 3.81
N THR A 283 -3.61 -1.88 3.28
CA THR A 283 -4.06 -3.07 4.02
C THR A 283 -3.13 -3.41 5.19
N ASP A 284 -1.82 -3.26 5.01
CA ASP A 284 -0.85 -3.54 6.07
C ASP A 284 -0.87 -2.43 7.12
N VAL A 285 -0.95 -1.16 6.70
CA VAL A 285 -1.09 -0.02 7.60
C VAL A 285 -2.39 -0.13 8.42
N ALA A 286 -3.49 -0.59 7.80
CA ALA A 286 -4.75 -0.86 8.52
C ALA A 286 -4.58 -1.91 9.63
N LYS A 287 -3.87 -3.01 9.35
CA LYS A 287 -3.56 -4.06 10.37
C LYS A 287 -2.65 -3.52 11.47
N ILE A 288 -1.63 -2.75 11.11
CA ILE A 288 -0.70 -2.12 12.05
C ILE A 288 -1.45 -1.17 12.98
N THR A 289 -2.24 -0.25 12.42
CA THR A 289 -3.00 0.71 13.23
C THR A 289 -4.07 0.04 14.09
N GLN A 290 -4.68 -1.05 13.61
CA GLN A 290 -5.59 -1.86 14.40
C GLN A 290 -4.85 -2.49 15.61
N ALA A 291 -3.64 -3.01 15.43
CA ALA A 291 -2.81 -3.54 16.52
C ALA A 291 -2.38 -2.42 17.49
N LEU A 292 -1.98 -1.26 16.99
CA LEU A 292 -1.63 -0.11 17.82
C LEU A 292 -2.81 0.34 18.69
N ARG A 293 -4.04 0.31 18.16
CA ARG A 293 -5.25 0.66 18.89
C ARG A 293 -5.69 -0.43 19.88
N GLU A 294 -5.83 -1.67 19.41
CA GLU A 294 -6.49 -2.73 20.20
C GLU A 294 -5.54 -3.46 21.14
N LYS A 295 -4.37 -3.82 20.69
CA LYS A 295 -3.37 -4.55 21.48
C LYS A 295 -2.60 -3.60 22.39
N HIS A 296 -2.06 -2.52 21.82
CA HIS A 296 -1.18 -1.61 22.53
C HIS A 296 -1.90 -0.44 23.20
N LYS A 297 -3.15 -0.13 22.80
CA LYS A 297 -3.91 1.03 23.29
C LYS A 297 -3.16 2.36 23.05
N ALA A 298 -2.32 2.40 22.04
CA ALA A 298 -1.34 3.45 21.80
C ALA A 298 -1.88 4.65 21.01
N ILE A 299 -2.95 4.45 20.22
CA ILE A 299 -3.53 5.49 19.38
C ILE A 299 -5.04 5.55 19.50
N THR A 300 -5.63 6.69 19.14
CA THR A 300 -7.07 6.92 19.04
C THR A 300 -7.69 6.09 17.90
N TYR A 301 -8.92 6.36 17.51
CA TYR A 301 -9.62 5.59 16.47
C TYR A 301 -8.88 5.62 15.14
N ASN A 302 -8.47 4.46 14.65
CA ASN A 302 -7.57 4.32 13.51
C ASN A 302 -8.24 4.44 12.14
N ARG A 303 -9.57 4.43 12.05
CA ARG A 303 -10.32 4.53 10.78
C ARG A 303 -10.92 5.92 10.56
N SER A 304 -10.35 6.91 11.23
CA SER A 304 -10.82 8.28 11.16
C SER A 304 -10.64 8.90 9.76
N ASP A 305 -11.64 9.64 9.32
CA ASP A 305 -11.62 10.52 8.15
C ASP A 305 -11.19 11.95 8.49
N CYS A 306 -11.12 12.30 9.79
CA CYS A 306 -10.83 13.61 10.29
C CYS A 306 -9.34 13.85 10.55
N GLN A 307 -8.86 15.08 10.30
CA GLN A 307 -7.51 15.56 10.64
C GLN A 307 -7.51 16.61 11.76
N TYR A 308 -8.66 16.86 12.36
CA TYR A 308 -8.83 17.86 13.38
C TYR A 308 -9.04 17.25 14.75
N LEU A 309 -8.81 18.05 15.78
CA LEU A 309 -8.93 17.72 17.21
C LEU A 309 -9.86 18.70 17.89
N GLY A 310 -10.54 18.27 18.93
CA GLY A 310 -11.42 19.12 19.73
C GLY A 310 -10.65 20.06 20.68
N GLU A 311 -11.32 21.12 21.11
CA GLU A 311 -10.80 22.04 22.14
C GLU A 311 -10.48 21.33 23.45
N ALA A 312 -11.28 20.33 23.82
CA ALA A 312 -11.02 19.51 25.00
C ALA A 312 -9.70 18.75 24.90
N THR A 313 -9.38 18.23 23.71
CA THR A 313 -8.10 17.53 23.46
C THR A 313 -6.90 18.49 23.56
N PHE A 314 -7.07 19.76 23.19
CA PHE A 314 -6.06 20.78 23.46
C PHE A 314 -5.84 20.99 24.95
N GLY A 315 -6.92 21.07 25.75
CA GLY A 315 -6.83 21.17 27.20
C GLY A 315 -6.14 20.00 27.90
N GLU A 316 -6.14 18.82 27.26
CA GLU A 316 -5.45 17.62 27.76
C GLU A 316 -3.98 17.54 27.36
N ALA A 317 -3.50 18.43 26.48
CA ALA A 317 -2.12 18.43 25.98
C ALA A 317 -1.04 18.50 27.06
N PRO A 318 -1.19 19.28 28.15
CA PRO A 318 -0.20 19.30 29.23
C PRO A 318 0.03 17.92 29.89
N THR A 319 -0.95 17.03 29.86
CA THR A 319 -0.83 15.65 30.36
C THR A 319 -0.36 14.69 29.29
N THR A 320 -0.87 14.82 28.06
CA THR A 320 -0.61 13.89 26.96
C THR A 320 0.80 14.05 26.39
N LEU A 321 1.25 15.28 26.18
CA LEU A 321 2.51 15.60 25.52
C LEU A 321 3.76 15.05 26.26
N PRO A 322 3.92 15.23 27.59
CA PRO A 322 5.06 14.66 28.31
C PRO A 322 5.13 13.14 28.22
N LEU A 323 3.98 12.48 28.25
CA LEU A 323 3.88 11.03 28.14
C LEU A 323 4.29 10.54 26.74
N VAL A 324 3.84 11.24 25.70
CA VAL A 324 4.22 10.93 24.30
C VAL A 324 5.74 11.12 24.11
N CYS A 325 6.30 12.20 24.67
CA CYS A 325 7.74 12.46 24.67
C CYS A 325 8.51 11.34 25.38
N GLN A 326 8.03 10.92 26.57
CA GLN A 326 8.62 9.79 27.30
C GLN A 326 8.61 8.50 26.49
N ASN A 327 7.47 8.19 25.82
CA ASN A 327 7.35 7.00 24.97
C ASN A 327 8.37 7.00 23.81
N LEU A 328 8.69 8.17 23.27
CA LEU A 328 9.64 8.33 22.17
C LEU A 328 11.10 8.56 22.62
N GLY A 329 11.34 8.77 23.91
CA GLY A 329 12.65 9.16 24.42
C GLY A 329 13.09 10.55 23.97
N ILE A 330 12.16 11.51 23.87
CA ILE A 330 12.37 12.89 23.40
C ILE A 330 12.17 13.86 24.55
N GLU A 331 12.97 14.94 24.60
CA GLU A 331 12.83 15.98 25.61
C GLU A 331 11.57 16.83 25.41
N VAL A 332 10.84 17.09 26.48
CA VAL A 332 9.57 17.82 26.48
C VAL A 332 9.77 19.29 26.16
N GLY A 333 10.88 19.90 26.57
CA GLY A 333 11.16 21.34 26.46
C GLY A 333 11.16 21.93 25.03
N GLN A 334 11.06 21.07 24.01
CA GLN A 334 10.94 21.48 22.60
C GLN A 334 9.51 21.91 22.22
N PHE A 335 8.52 21.59 23.03
CA PHE A 335 7.11 21.75 22.73
C PHE A 335 6.43 22.66 23.75
N ASP A 336 5.64 23.59 23.28
CA ASP A 336 4.95 24.59 24.08
C ASP A 336 3.44 24.35 24.01
N THR A 337 2.84 23.89 25.09
CA THR A 337 1.38 23.65 25.20
C THR A 337 0.52 24.90 25.17
N SER A 338 1.13 26.10 25.21
CA SER A 338 0.41 27.36 24.97
C SER A 338 0.18 27.63 23.48
N ILE A 339 0.96 26.98 22.60
CA ILE A 339 0.78 27.08 21.14
C ILE A 339 -0.38 26.20 20.72
N LYS A 340 -1.44 26.83 20.25
CA LYS A 340 -2.61 26.18 19.69
C LYS A 340 -2.55 26.23 18.17
N SER A 341 -2.26 25.08 17.53
CA SER A 341 -2.26 25.00 16.08
C SER A 341 -3.68 25.00 15.51
N ARG A 342 -3.78 25.18 14.19
CA ARG A 342 -5.05 25.14 13.44
C ARG A 342 -5.80 23.81 13.51
N CYS A 343 -5.18 22.73 13.97
CA CYS A 343 -5.82 21.43 14.07
C CYS A 343 -6.84 21.36 15.21
N PHE A 344 -6.72 22.20 16.25
CA PHE A 344 -7.66 22.25 17.36
C PHE A 344 -8.84 23.16 17.02
N ASN A 345 -9.90 22.55 16.46
CA ASN A 345 -11.06 23.30 15.95
C ASN A 345 -12.30 22.39 15.92
N ASP A 346 -13.23 22.61 16.85
CA ASP A 346 -14.48 21.85 16.98
C ASP A 346 -15.35 21.95 15.71
N ALA A 347 -15.33 23.08 15.00
CA ALA A 347 -16.14 23.28 13.80
C ALA A 347 -15.71 22.43 12.59
N ASN A 348 -14.51 21.84 12.64
CA ASN A 348 -13.98 20.99 11.59
C ASN A 348 -13.99 19.49 11.99
N LEU A 349 -14.56 19.13 13.13
CA LEU A 349 -14.71 17.74 13.53
C LEU A 349 -15.79 17.06 12.68
N THR A 350 -15.59 15.78 12.39
CA THR A 350 -16.61 14.89 11.85
C THR A 350 -17.17 14.00 12.96
N ALA A 351 -17.67 12.82 12.64
CA ALA A 351 -17.97 11.79 13.65
C ALA A 351 -16.72 11.33 14.42
N HIS A 352 -15.54 11.68 13.95
CA HIS A 352 -14.25 11.26 14.52
C HIS A 352 -13.30 12.43 14.71
N THR A 353 -12.23 12.20 15.49
CA THR A 353 -11.07 13.10 15.62
C THR A 353 -9.87 12.55 14.86
N ALA A 354 -8.80 13.33 14.71
CA ALA A 354 -7.56 12.88 14.11
C ALA A 354 -6.94 11.69 14.87
N ILE A 355 -6.14 10.90 14.18
CA ILE A 355 -5.39 9.77 14.76
C ILE A 355 -4.18 10.34 15.51
N ILE A 356 -4.19 10.25 16.83
CA ILE A 356 -3.15 10.74 17.72
C ILE A 356 -2.77 9.68 18.77
N PRO A 357 -1.62 9.82 19.46
CA PRO A 357 -1.30 8.98 20.60
C PRO A 357 -2.31 9.15 21.76
N THR A 358 -2.54 8.07 22.49
CA THR A 358 -3.33 8.10 23.73
C THR A 358 -2.47 8.47 24.93
N GLN A 359 -3.13 8.75 26.06
CA GLN A 359 -2.48 8.96 27.37
C GLN A 359 -2.00 7.64 28.02
N THR A 360 -1.54 6.69 27.21
CA THR A 360 -1.06 5.40 27.71
C THR A 360 0.46 5.30 27.58
N LYS A 361 1.15 4.97 28.67
CA LYS A 361 2.58 4.69 28.64
C LYS A 361 2.85 3.49 27.75
N GLN A 362 3.78 3.63 26.81
CA GLN A 362 4.15 2.60 25.84
C GLN A 362 5.57 2.09 26.08
N ASP A 363 5.77 0.79 25.95
CA ASP A 363 7.07 0.18 25.79
C ASP A 363 7.27 -0.17 24.31
N LEU A 364 7.98 0.68 23.58
CA LEU A 364 8.22 0.52 22.14
C LEU A 364 9.05 -0.72 21.79
N SER A 365 9.68 -1.38 22.77
CA SER A 365 10.40 -2.65 22.53
C SER A 365 9.43 -3.82 22.24
N THR A 366 8.16 -3.69 22.66
CA THR A 366 7.10 -4.68 22.40
C THR A 366 6.46 -4.53 21.03
N PHE A 367 6.76 -3.44 20.31
CA PHE A 367 6.23 -3.15 18.98
C PHE A 367 7.07 -3.86 17.91
N THR A 368 6.42 -4.34 16.86
CA THR A 368 7.13 -4.73 15.64
C THR A 368 7.80 -3.50 15.00
N ALA A 369 8.79 -3.72 14.15
CA ALA A 369 9.49 -2.62 13.49
C ALA A 369 8.55 -1.67 12.72
N ASN A 370 7.50 -2.22 12.09
CA ASN A 370 6.53 -1.41 11.35
C ASN A 370 5.51 -0.73 12.29
N GLU A 371 5.04 -1.40 13.35
CA GLU A 371 4.21 -0.77 14.39
C GLU A 371 4.92 0.44 15.00
N ARG A 372 6.21 0.29 15.30
CA ARG A 372 7.03 1.37 15.85
C ARG A 372 7.13 2.55 14.88
N LYS A 373 7.47 2.31 13.60
CA LYS A 373 7.56 3.38 12.57
C LYS A 373 6.26 4.15 12.45
N VAL A 374 5.13 3.45 12.36
CA VAL A 374 3.81 4.07 12.20
C VAL A 374 3.42 4.86 13.44
N TYR A 375 3.66 4.31 14.64
CA TYR A 375 3.43 5.03 15.90
C TYR A 375 4.28 6.29 16.02
N GLU A 376 5.58 6.20 15.72
CA GLU A 376 6.50 7.35 15.74
C GLU A 376 6.05 8.46 14.76
N ALA A 377 5.55 8.10 13.57
CA ALA A 377 5.02 9.07 12.63
C ALA A 377 3.77 9.78 13.17
N ILE A 378 2.82 9.01 13.70
CA ILE A 378 1.59 9.56 14.31
C ILE A 378 1.96 10.50 15.48
N ALA A 379 2.84 10.06 16.35
CA ALA A 379 3.28 10.84 17.50
C ALA A 379 3.99 12.13 17.10
N LYS A 380 4.88 12.08 16.12
CA LYS A 380 5.59 13.28 15.64
C LYS A 380 4.64 14.30 15.02
N TYR A 381 3.63 13.86 14.23
CA TYR A 381 2.64 14.76 13.65
C TYR A 381 1.69 15.38 14.71
N TYR A 382 1.49 14.70 15.83
CA TYR A 382 0.83 15.28 17.00
C TYR A 382 1.73 16.30 17.70
N LEU A 383 2.98 15.96 18.00
CA LEU A 383 3.92 16.82 18.74
C LEU A 383 4.19 18.15 18.03
N VAL A 384 4.31 18.17 16.70
CA VAL A 384 4.56 19.42 15.96
C VAL A 384 3.42 20.41 16.03
N GLN A 385 2.24 20.02 16.50
CA GLN A 385 1.12 20.93 16.73
C GLN A 385 1.41 21.93 17.86
N PHE A 386 2.41 21.65 18.69
CA PHE A 386 2.86 22.46 19.81
C PHE A 386 4.21 23.14 19.53
N MET A 387 4.52 23.35 18.25
CA MET A 387 5.72 24.04 17.79
C MET A 387 5.36 25.28 16.98
N PRO A 388 6.22 26.31 16.96
CA PRO A 388 6.00 27.49 16.15
C PRO A 388 5.97 27.13 14.65
N PRO A 389 5.20 27.89 13.81
CA PRO A 389 5.23 27.73 12.36
C PRO A 389 6.63 28.02 11.81
N ALA A 390 6.93 27.45 10.66
CA ALA A 390 8.10 27.86 9.90
C ALA A 390 7.85 29.23 9.25
N ILE A 391 8.84 30.10 9.27
CA ILE A 391 8.79 31.40 8.59
C ILE A 391 9.72 31.33 7.40
N LYS A 392 9.16 31.50 6.21
CA LYS A 392 9.86 31.52 4.93
C LYS A 392 9.77 32.92 4.32
N GLU A 393 10.86 33.40 3.79
CA GLU A 393 10.89 34.59 2.94
C GLU A 393 10.92 34.13 1.49
N VAL A 394 9.90 34.54 0.73
CA VAL A 394 9.83 34.30 -0.72
C VAL A 394 10.25 35.60 -1.41
N THR A 395 11.41 35.57 -2.07
CA THR A 395 11.88 36.66 -2.91
C THR A 395 11.56 36.34 -4.36
N LYS A 396 10.83 37.22 -5.02
CA LYS A 396 10.44 37.05 -6.42
C LYS A 396 10.99 38.21 -7.24
N LEU A 397 11.69 37.87 -8.31
CA LEU A 397 12.10 38.79 -9.37
C LEU A 397 11.14 38.67 -10.55
N THR A 398 10.63 39.80 -11.03
CA THR A 398 9.79 39.89 -12.23
C THR A 398 10.21 41.05 -13.10
N ALA A 399 10.27 40.85 -14.41
CA ALA A 399 10.44 41.89 -15.38
C ALA A 399 9.55 41.64 -16.61
N PRO A 400 9.04 42.69 -17.29
CA PRO A 400 8.30 42.54 -18.53
C PRO A 400 9.20 41.93 -19.63
N ALA A 401 8.58 41.14 -20.49
CA ALA A 401 9.25 40.54 -21.63
C ALA A 401 8.37 40.64 -22.89
N VAL A 402 8.90 40.17 -24.00
CA VAL A 402 8.19 40.15 -25.28
C VAL A 402 6.89 39.35 -25.20
N ASP A 403 5.93 39.64 -26.06
CA ASP A 403 4.64 38.97 -26.20
C ASP A 403 3.85 38.94 -24.88
N ASN A 404 3.84 40.04 -24.14
CA ASN A 404 3.26 40.20 -22.81
C ASN A 404 3.74 39.12 -21.79
N GLY A 405 4.82 38.43 -22.11
CA GLY A 405 5.45 37.48 -21.20
C GLY A 405 6.23 38.19 -20.10
N THR A 406 6.78 37.42 -19.18
CA THR A 406 7.59 37.92 -18.07
C THR A 406 8.86 37.10 -17.89
N ILE A 407 9.93 37.77 -17.48
CA ILE A 407 11.11 37.11 -16.94
C ILE A 407 10.91 36.95 -15.43
N GLN A 408 11.08 35.74 -14.92
CA GLN A 408 10.80 35.44 -13.52
C GLN A 408 11.90 34.59 -12.87
N SER A 409 12.19 34.90 -11.62
CA SER A 409 12.93 34.04 -10.71
C SER A 409 12.28 34.05 -9.33
N VAL A 410 12.32 32.93 -8.62
CA VAL A 410 11.77 32.80 -7.26
C VAL A 410 12.79 32.12 -6.38
N SER A 411 13.08 32.70 -5.23
CA SER A 411 13.90 32.13 -4.20
C SER A 411 13.12 32.01 -2.88
N THR A 412 13.32 30.96 -2.15
CA THR A 412 12.69 30.77 -0.84
C THR A 412 13.77 30.52 0.21
N LYS A 413 13.88 31.42 1.19
CA LYS A 413 14.81 31.31 2.32
C LYS A 413 14.03 31.01 3.60
N ILE A 414 14.47 30.02 4.36
CA ILE A 414 13.88 29.75 5.68
C ILE A 414 14.50 30.74 6.66
N LEU A 415 13.68 31.67 7.21
CA LEU A 415 14.06 32.63 8.24
C LEU A 415 14.03 32.00 9.64
N SER A 416 12.98 31.24 9.92
CA SER A 416 12.83 30.47 11.14
C SER A 416 12.29 29.08 10.80
N PRO A 417 13.02 28.02 11.10
CA PRO A 417 12.62 26.68 10.71
C PRO A 417 11.40 26.16 11.50
N GLY A 418 11.13 26.68 12.71
CA GLY A 418 10.00 26.23 13.51
C GLY A 418 9.91 24.70 13.60
N TYR A 419 8.71 24.13 13.37
CA TYR A 419 8.45 22.69 13.40
C TYR A 419 9.27 21.87 12.41
N LEU A 420 9.84 22.48 11.36
CA LEU A 420 10.66 21.78 10.36
C LEU A 420 11.94 21.19 10.99
N THR A 421 12.45 21.75 12.08
CA THR A 421 13.59 21.19 12.80
C THR A 421 13.33 19.76 13.29
N PHE A 422 12.10 19.50 13.71
CA PHE A 422 11.67 18.24 14.26
C PHE A 422 11.26 17.19 13.19
N LEU A 423 10.76 17.65 12.04
CA LEU A 423 10.36 16.78 10.92
C LEU A 423 11.46 16.57 9.88
N LYS A 424 12.71 17.06 10.10
CA LYS A 424 13.85 16.79 9.20
C LYS A 424 14.00 15.27 8.97
N GLY A 425 14.10 14.88 7.69
CA GLY A 425 14.17 13.47 7.27
C GLY A 425 12.81 12.77 7.12
N ILE A 426 11.70 13.40 7.56
CA ILE A 426 10.33 12.92 7.38
C ILE A 426 9.62 13.72 6.29
N SER A 427 9.87 15.04 6.20
CA SER A 427 9.28 15.94 5.21
C SER A 427 9.78 15.72 3.78
N GLU A 428 10.94 15.10 3.58
CA GLU A 428 11.44 14.72 2.25
C GLU A 428 10.56 13.67 1.54
N VAL A 429 9.65 13.03 2.28
CA VAL A 429 8.68 12.05 1.75
C VAL A 429 7.43 12.74 1.16
N SER A 430 7.16 13.98 1.51
CA SER A 430 5.93 14.69 1.12
C SER A 430 6.06 15.56 -0.13
N GLU A 431 7.26 15.80 -0.63
CA GLU A 431 7.51 16.62 -1.81
C GLU A 431 8.02 15.78 -2.99
N ASP A 432 7.09 15.20 -3.78
CA ASP A 432 7.25 15.08 -5.22
C ASP A 432 7.03 16.47 -5.87
N SER A 433 7.51 17.55 -5.22
CA SER A 433 7.75 18.81 -5.88
C SER A 433 8.93 18.55 -6.79
N GLU A 434 8.70 18.69 -8.11
CA GLU A 434 9.77 18.80 -9.09
C GLU A 434 10.87 19.66 -8.46
N LYS A 435 12.00 19.04 -8.09
CA LYS A 435 13.19 19.77 -7.73
C LYS A 435 13.51 20.64 -8.91
N ASN A 436 13.18 21.92 -8.80
CA ASN A 436 13.70 22.90 -9.74
C ASN A 436 15.22 22.75 -9.66
N GLU A 437 15.83 22.23 -10.71
CA GLU A 437 17.28 22.25 -10.90
C GLU A 437 17.73 23.71 -10.84
N GLY A 438 18.20 24.16 -9.67
CA GLY A 438 18.56 25.55 -9.46
C GLY A 438 18.97 25.91 -8.04
N ASP A 439 19.35 24.94 -7.22
CA ASP A 439 19.53 25.13 -5.77
C ASP A 439 20.69 26.05 -5.36
N ASP A 440 21.66 26.33 -6.24
CA ASP A 440 22.78 27.25 -5.93
C ASP A 440 22.47 28.72 -6.19
N THR A 441 21.39 29.01 -6.90
CA THR A 441 21.03 30.38 -7.33
C THR A 441 20.06 31.08 -6.40
N THR A 442 19.43 30.35 -5.51
CA THR A 442 18.43 30.85 -4.55
C THR A 442 19.04 31.81 -3.52
N THR A 443 20.30 31.64 -3.17
CA THR A 443 20.98 32.48 -2.17
C THR A 443 21.26 33.91 -2.67
N VAL A 444 21.60 34.08 -3.94
CA VAL A 444 21.94 35.39 -4.50
C VAL A 444 20.68 36.27 -4.58
N LEU A 445 19.59 35.77 -5.16
CA LEU A 445 18.34 36.52 -5.28
C LEU A 445 17.76 36.90 -3.89
N SER A 446 17.83 35.99 -2.92
CA SER A 446 17.34 36.28 -1.55
C SER A 446 18.16 37.35 -0.82
N GLY A 447 19.39 37.62 -1.29
CA GLY A 447 20.24 38.66 -0.73
C GLY A 447 19.93 40.08 -1.25
N LEU A 448 19.19 40.21 -2.36
CA LEU A 448 18.81 41.52 -2.90
C LEU A 448 17.60 42.11 -2.14
N ASP A 449 17.60 43.44 -2.00
CA ASP A 449 16.46 44.13 -1.36
C ASP A 449 15.25 44.22 -2.28
N ALA A 450 14.07 44.38 -1.69
CA ALA A 450 12.86 44.69 -2.44
C ALA A 450 12.95 46.07 -3.08
N GLY A 451 12.58 46.19 -4.34
CA GLY A 451 12.68 47.47 -5.08
C GLY A 451 12.53 47.28 -6.57
N SER A 452 12.73 48.38 -7.28
CA SER A 452 12.76 48.45 -8.74
C SER A 452 14.20 48.73 -9.18
N TYR A 453 14.65 47.93 -10.12
CA TYR A 453 16.04 47.96 -10.63
C TYR A 453 16.05 48.01 -12.15
N ASP A 454 17.16 48.44 -12.66
CA ASP A 454 17.51 48.20 -14.08
C ASP A 454 18.35 46.92 -14.18
N GLY A 455 18.11 46.14 -15.21
CA GLY A 455 18.83 44.92 -15.48
C GLY A 455 19.05 44.63 -16.96
N SER A 456 19.78 43.60 -17.26
CA SER A 456 19.96 43.16 -18.64
C SER A 456 20.07 41.65 -18.76
N ILE A 457 19.58 41.09 -19.83
CA ILE A 457 19.73 39.66 -20.12
C ILE A 457 21.08 39.38 -20.70
N THR A 458 21.97 38.76 -19.93
CA THR A 458 23.37 38.48 -20.33
C THR A 458 23.49 37.17 -21.10
N LYS A 459 22.71 36.14 -20.73
CA LYS A 459 22.74 34.83 -21.41
C LYS A 459 21.33 34.26 -21.52
N THR A 460 21.12 33.45 -22.55
CA THR A 460 19.87 32.74 -22.81
C THR A 460 20.19 31.30 -23.20
N ALA A 461 19.27 30.36 -22.85
CA ALA A 461 19.38 28.97 -23.24
C ALA A 461 18.00 28.35 -23.36
N ILE A 462 17.67 27.80 -24.51
CA ILE A 462 16.47 27.00 -24.71
C ILE A 462 16.74 25.61 -24.15
N LYS A 463 15.88 25.16 -23.23
CA LYS A 463 15.88 23.79 -22.72
C LYS A 463 14.76 23.02 -23.42
N GLU A 464 15.12 21.93 -24.05
CA GLU A 464 14.21 20.98 -24.66
C GLU A 464 13.84 19.92 -23.61
N GLN A 465 12.56 19.67 -23.43
CA GLN A 465 12.02 18.72 -22.45
C GLN A 465 10.97 17.84 -23.10
N GLU A 466 10.78 16.63 -22.59
CA GLU A 466 9.74 15.71 -23.03
C GLU A 466 8.59 15.64 -22.01
N THR A 467 7.36 15.58 -22.51
CA THR A 467 6.21 15.30 -21.66
C THR A 467 6.34 13.90 -21.06
N LYS A 468 5.96 13.76 -19.79
CA LYS A 468 5.91 12.49 -19.09
C LYS A 468 4.45 12.07 -18.91
N PRO A 469 4.13 10.78 -19.01
CA PRO A 469 2.80 10.29 -18.66
C PRO A 469 2.54 10.47 -17.17
N PRO A 470 1.28 10.48 -16.73
CA PRO A 470 0.96 10.49 -15.30
C PRO A 470 1.55 9.26 -14.61
N ALA A 471 1.85 9.37 -13.33
CA ALA A 471 2.33 8.24 -12.54
C ALA A 471 1.24 7.15 -12.40
N ARG A 472 1.65 5.87 -12.37
CA ARG A 472 0.74 4.77 -12.06
C ARG A 472 0.26 4.89 -10.62
N TYR A 473 -0.95 4.39 -10.38
CA TYR A 473 -1.47 4.33 -9.03
C TYR A 473 -0.64 3.39 -8.14
N THR A 474 -0.35 3.82 -6.92
CA THR A 474 -0.15 2.92 -5.78
C THR A 474 -1.52 2.67 -5.13
N GLN A 475 -1.65 1.71 -4.23
CA GLN A 475 -2.91 1.55 -3.49
C GLN A 475 -3.27 2.84 -2.71
N ALA A 476 -2.27 3.51 -2.12
CA ALA A 476 -2.48 4.74 -1.35
C ALA A 476 -2.97 5.90 -2.23
N SER A 477 -2.34 6.14 -3.38
CA SER A 477 -2.78 7.21 -4.29
C SER A 477 -4.15 6.93 -4.91
N LEU A 478 -4.53 5.65 -5.08
CA LEU A 478 -5.87 5.29 -5.50
C LEU A 478 -6.91 5.58 -4.40
N VAL A 479 -6.59 5.28 -3.12
CA VAL A 479 -7.44 5.65 -1.98
C VAL A 479 -7.64 7.17 -1.92
N GLU A 480 -6.59 7.95 -2.19
CA GLU A 480 -6.66 9.42 -2.23
C GLU A 480 -7.58 9.89 -3.38
N ASP A 481 -7.47 9.32 -4.58
CA ASP A 481 -8.34 9.66 -5.70
C ASP A 481 -9.80 9.22 -5.48
N MET A 482 -10.04 8.12 -4.76
CA MET A 482 -11.39 7.73 -4.32
C MET A 482 -11.99 8.75 -3.35
N SER A 483 -11.18 9.44 -2.52
CA SER A 483 -11.67 10.50 -1.63
C SER A 483 -12.00 11.81 -2.35
N SER A 484 -11.63 11.93 -3.62
CA SER A 484 -11.86 13.14 -4.43
C SER A 484 -12.26 12.81 -5.88
N ILE A 485 -13.10 11.78 -6.07
CA ILE A 485 -13.45 11.27 -7.41
C ILE A 485 -14.26 12.27 -8.25
N ALA A 486 -14.93 13.23 -7.61
CA ALA A 486 -15.70 14.26 -8.31
C ALA A 486 -14.87 15.05 -9.33
N LYS A 487 -13.54 15.10 -9.19
CA LYS A 487 -12.65 15.74 -10.17
C LYS A 487 -12.66 15.05 -11.54
N TYR A 488 -13.02 13.77 -11.59
CA TYR A 488 -13.12 12.97 -12.81
C TYR A 488 -14.55 12.87 -13.38
N VAL A 489 -15.53 13.50 -12.72
CA VAL A 489 -16.93 13.48 -13.14
C VAL A 489 -17.20 14.62 -14.10
N GLU A 490 -17.63 14.31 -15.32
CA GLU A 490 -17.96 15.27 -16.36
C GLU A 490 -19.37 15.87 -16.17
N ASN A 491 -20.33 15.05 -15.73
CA ASN A 491 -21.69 15.51 -15.48
C ASN A 491 -21.72 16.49 -14.29
N LYS A 492 -22.09 17.74 -14.57
CA LYS A 492 -22.09 18.85 -13.59
C LYS A 492 -23.03 18.61 -12.42
N GLU A 493 -24.19 17.99 -12.64
CA GLU A 493 -25.18 17.71 -11.60
C GLU A 493 -24.72 16.60 -10.67
N VAL A 494 -24.23 15.48 -11.24
CA VAL A 494 -23.62 14.39 -10.47
C VAL A 494 -22.44 14.90 -9.64
N LYS A 495 -21.59 15.73 -10.25
CA LYS A 495 -20.45 16.35 -9.56
C LYS A 495 -20.90 17.21 -8.38
N LYS A 496 -21.96 18.03 -8.58
CA LYS A 496 -22.52 18.89 -7.53
C LYS A 496 -23.07 18.04 -6.37
N LEU A 497 -23.78 16.96 -6.66
CA LEU A 497 -24.32 16.04 -5.64
C LEU A 497 -23.19 15.40 -4.82
N LEU A 498 -22.15 14.88 -5.49
CA LEU A 498 -21.01 14.30 -4.79
C LEU A 498 -20.27 15.30 -3.89
N LEU A 499 -20.11 16.54 -4.37
CA LEU A 499 -19.50 17.61 -3.56
C LEU A 499 -20.37 18.03 -2.38
N SER A 500 -21.69 18.05 -2.57
CA SER A 500 -22.65 18.35 -1.49
C SER A 500 -22.62 17.28 -0.39
N LYS A 501 -22.43 16.00 -0.75
CA LYS A 501 -22.28 14.88 0.19
C LYS A 501 -21.14 15.10 1.19
N ASP A 502 -20.05 15.67 0.73
CA ASP A 502 -18.83 15.83 1.54
C ASP A 502 -18.62 17.29 2.00
N LYS A 503 -19.62 18.15 1.87
CA LYS A 503 -19.54 19.59 2.17
C LYS A 503 -18.93 19.88 3.54
N ASP A 504 -19.30 19.10 4.54
CA ASP A 504 -18.89 19.28 5.93
C ASP A 504 -17.70 18.36 6.33
N LYS A 505 -17.12 17.63 5.36
CA LYS A 505 -16.02 16.69 5.58
C LYS A 505 -14.71 17.25 5.04
N LYS A 506 -13.90 17.86 5.89
CA LYS A 506 -12.56 18.31 5.48
C LYS A 506 -11.68 17.11 5.12
N GLY A 507 -11.17 17.06 3.87
CA GLY A 507 -10.34 15.97 3.35
C GLY A 507 -11.08 14.99 2.45
N GLU A 508 -12.40 15.10 2.33
CA GLU A 508 -13.22 14.41 1.34
C GLU A 508 -13.75 15.45 0.34
N ASN A 509 -13.77 15.10 -0.94
CA ASN A 509 -14.18 16.07 -1.98
C ASN A 509 -14.94 15.35 -3.10
N GLY A 510 -16.19 15.02 -2.84
CA GLY A 510 -17.02 14.20 -3.71
C GLY A 510 -16.50 12.77 -3.78
N SER A 511 -16.41 12.12 -2.65
CA SER A 511 -15.78 10.81 -2.45
C SER A 511 -16.69 9.63 -2.80
N ILE A 512 -16.07 8.45 -3.04
CA ILE A 512 -16.75 7.15 -3.07
C ILE A 512 -16.14 6.20 -2.05
N GLY A 513 -16.98 5.33 -1.48
CA GLY A 513 -16.60 4.48 -0.37
C GLY A 513 -16.27 5.29 0.89
N THR A 514 -16.16 4.65 2.02
CA THR A 514 -15.73 5.26 3.28
C THR A 514 -14.22 5.08 3.46
N SER A 515 -13.60 5.91 4.30
CA SER A 515 -12.19 5.76 4.67
C SER A 515 -11.89 4.32 5.13
N ALA A 516 -12.78 3.72 5.92
CA ALA A 516 -12.66 2.37 6.44
C ALA A 516 -12.72 1.26 5.37
N THR A 517 -13.35 1.50 4.22
CA THR A 517 -13.64 0.44 3.23
C THR A 517 -12.84 0.54 1.93
N ARG A 518 -12.27 1.70 1.58
CA ARG A 518 -11.56 1.91 0.30
C ARG A 518 -10.44 0.90 0.06
N HIS A 519 -9.58 0.66 1.06
CA HIS A 519 -8.49 -0.30 0.95
C HIS A 519 -8.99 -1.75 0.78
N ILE A 520 -10.12 -2.10 1.41
CA ILE A 520 -10.76 -3.42 1.26
C ILE A 520 -11.26 -3.60 -0.18
N ILE A 521 -11.88 -2.56 -0.75
CA ILE A 521 -12.38 -2.59 -2.15
C ILE A 521 -11.22 -2.82 -3.13
N ILE A 522 -10.08 -2.16 -2.92
CA ILE A 522 -8.89 -2.36 -3.75
C ILE A 522 -8.37 -3.79 -3.62
N GLU A 523 -8.29 -4.32 -2.39
CA GLU A 523 -7.89 -5.71 -2.15
C GLU A 523 -8.84 -6.71 -2.82
N GLU A 524 -10.15 -6.45 -2.80
CA GLU A 524 -11.14 -7.27 -3.48
C GLU A 524 -11.00 -7.22 -5.00
N LEU A 525 -10.66 -6.07 -5.60
CA LEU A 525 -10.36 -5.96 -7.03
C LEU A 525 -9.11 -6.76 -7.42
N ILE A 526 -8.08 -6.77 -6.56
CA ILE A 526 -6.88 -7.59 -6.74
C ILE A 526 -7.24 -9.09 -6.62
N LYS A 527 -7.98 -9.49 -5.59
CA LYS A 527 -8.44 -10.88 -5.38
C LYS A 527 -9.33 -11.38 -6.51
N ALA A 528 -10.17 -10.53 -7.09
CA ALA A 528 -10.99 -10.85 -8.25
C ALA A 528 -10.15 -11.02 -9.53
N GLY A 529 -8.90 -10.57 -9.52
CA GLY A 529 -7.99 -10.59 -10.65
C GLY A 529 -8.24 -9.47 -11.65
N TYR A 530 -8.97 -8.42 -11.29
CA TYR A 530 -9.16 -7.23 -12.12
C TYR A 530 -7.96 -6.31 -12.10
N LEU A 531 -7.28 -6.24 -10.96
CA LEU A 531 -6.03 -5.50 -10.75
C LEU A 531 -4.93 -6.46 -10.32
N LYS A 532 -3.69 -6.08 -10.57
CA LYS A 532 -2.49 -6.72 -10.03
C LYS A 532 -1.53 -5.68 -9.49
N GLU A 533 -0.67 -6.12 -8.57
CA GLU A 533 0.45 -5.33 -8.08
C GLU A 533 1.72 -5.65 -8.87
N GLU A 534 2.47 -4.61 -9.21
CA GLU A 534 3.76 -4.74 -9.89
C GLU A 534 4.76 -3.77 -9.27
N ARG A 535 5.90 -4.28 -8.84
CA ARG A 535 6.96 -3.45 -8.27
C ARG A 535 7.75 -2.75 -9.39
N LYS A 536 7.76 -1.41 -9.37
CA LYS A 536 8.54 -0.58 -10.28
C LYS A 536 9.52 0.29 -9.48
N GLY A 537 10.81 -0.09 -9.54
CA GLY A 537 11.82 0.56 -8.72
C GLY A 537 11.58 0.37 -7.22
N LYS A 538 11.39 1.47 -6.51
CA LYS A 538 11.13 1.48 -5.06
C LYS A 538 9.65 1.42 -4.69
N LYS A 539 8.71 1.55 -5.65
CA LYS A 539 7.26 1.67 -5.40
C LYS A 539 6.50 0.47 -5.97
N THR A 540 5.52 -0.01 -5.23
CA THR A 540 4.54 -1.02 -5.66
C THR A 540 3.34 -0.32 -6.31
N CYS A 541 3.12 -0.57 -7.60
CA CYS A 541 2.07 0.06 -8.40
C CYS A 541 0.94 -0.91 -8.71
N LEU A 542 -0.27 -0.37 -8.87
CA LEU A 542 -1.44 -1.10 -9.37
C LEU A 542 -1.50 -1.04 -10.91
N ILE A 543 -1.84 -2.16 -11.53
CA ILE A 543 -2.02 -2.29 -12.96
C ILE A 543 -3.31 -3.06 -13.24
N SER A 544 -4.09 -2.60 -14.21
CA SER A 544 -5.27 -3.30 -14.69
C SER A 544 -4.87 -4.54 -15.50
N THR A 545 -5.51 -5.67 -15.20
CA THR A 545 -5.30 -6.93 -15.93
C THR A 545 -6.12 -6.93 -17.24
N PRO A 546 -5.81 -7.80 -18.22
CA PRO A 546 -6.67 -7.98 -19.38
C PRO A 546 -8.12 -8.29 -19.03
N LEU A 547 -8.35 -9.15 -18.04
CA LEU A 547 -9.69 -9.41 -17.51
C LEU A 547 -10.36 -8.14 -16.96
N GLY A 548 -9.64 -7.36 -16.15
CA GLY A 548 -10.21 -6.15 -15.57
C GLY A 548 -10.57 -5.11 -16.61
N ARG A 549 -9.75 -4.97 -17.65
CA ARG A 549 -10.01 -4.05 -18.78
C ARG A 549 -11.21 -4.46 -19.60
N GLU A 550 -11.24 -5.72 -20.06
CA GLU A 550 -12.31 -6.22 -20.88
C GLU A 550 -13.65 -6.21 -20.12
N PHE A 551 -13.62 -6.63 -18.84
CA PHE A 551 -14.82 -6.57 -18.01
C PHE A 551 -15.32 -5.12 -17.84
N TYR A 552 -14.42 -4.17 -17.55
CA TYR A 552 -14.78 -2.75 -17.44
C TYR A 552 -15.40 -2.19 -18.73
N ASP A 553 -14.89 -2.59 -19.91
CA ASP A 553 -15.36 -2.09 -21.20
C ASP A 553 -16.78 -2.56 -21.55
N VAL A 554 -17.11 -3.80 -21.20
CA VAL A 554 -18.43 -4.36 -21.49
C VAL A 554 -19.51 -3.95 -20.48
N LEU A 555 -19.12 -3.31 -19.36
CA LEU A 555 -20.09 -2.83 -18.37
C LEU A 555 -20.84 -1.60 -18.87
N PRO A 556 -22.17 -1.51 -18.65
CA PRO A 556 -22.94 -0.31 -18.94
C PRO A 556 -22.52 0.85 -18.03
N ASP A 557 -22.74 2.08 -18.50
CA ASP A 557 -22.41 3.29 -17.75
C ASP A 557 -23.05 3.34 -16.36
N SER A 558 -24.28 2.82 -16.23
CA SER A 558 -24.99 2.70 -14.95
C SER A 558 -24.30 1.78 -13.92
N VAL A 559 -23.26 1.03 -14.30
CA VAL A 559 -22.48 0.18 -13.41
C VAL A 559 -21.07 0.71 -13.23
N ARG A 560 -20.44 1.21 -14.30
CA ARG A 560 -19.02 1.60 -14.29
C ARG A 560 -18.77 3.04 -13.85
N LYS A 561 -19.77 3.93 -13.90
CA LYS A 561 -19.66 5.34 -13.49
C LYS A 561 -20.09 5.54 -12.03
N VAL A 562 -19.70 6.66 -11.46
CA VAL A 562 -20.00 7.02 -10.06
C VAL A 562 -21.43 7.54 -9.86
N ASP A 563 -22.17 7.74 -10.92
CA ASP A 563 -23.51 8.34 -10.95
C ASP A 563 -24.49 7.63 -10.02
N VAL A 564 -24.41 6.30 -9.96
CA VAL A 564 -25.21 5.49 -9.02
C VAL A 564 -24.94 5.86 -7.57
N SER A 565 -23.68 6.08 -7.21
CA SER A 565 -23.31 6.45 -5.84
C SER A 565 -23.82 7.85 -5.46
N ALA A 566 -23.85 8.79 -6.40
CA ALA A 566 -24.39 10.13 -6.21
C ALA A 566 -25.92 10.11 -6.05
N LYS A 567 -26.61 9.35 -6.92
CA LYS A 567 -28.06 9.16 -6.86
C LYS A 567 -28.47 8.54 -5.53
N TRP A 568 -27.82 7.46 -5.11
CA TRP A 568 -28.16 6.80 -3.85
C TRP A 568 -27.94 7.68 -2.62
N TRP A 569 -26.92 8.52 -2.63
CA TRP A 569 -26.75 9.48 -1.54
C TRP A 569 -27.94 10.46 -1.47
N TYR A 570 -28.39 10.98 -2.61
CA TYR A 570 -29.55 11.85 -2.66
C TYR A 570 -30.80 11.15 -2.16
N GLU A 571 -31.03 9.90 -2.57
CA GLU A 571 -32.17 9.08 -2.10
C GLU A 571 -32.07 8.76 -0.60
N GLN A 572 -30.88 8.60 -0.05
CA GLN A 572 -30.65 8.47 1.39
C GLN A 572 -31.06 9.74 2.16
N GLU A 573 -30.78 10.93 1.64
CA GLU A 573 -31.24 12.18 2.24
C GLU A 573 -32.79 12.28 2.21
N GLN A 574 -33.43 11.81 1.14
CA GLN A 574 -34.90 11.73 1.09
C GLN A 574 -35.47 10.72 2.12
N ILE A 575 -34.76 9.61 2.38
CA ILE A 575 -35.15 8.67 3.46
C ILE A 575 -35.07 9.37 4.82
N LYS A 576 -34.00 10.12 5.10
CA LYS A 576 -33.86 10.89 6.35
C LYS A 576 -34.97 11.93 6.51
N ALA A 577 -35.39 12.55 5.41
CA ALA A 577 -36.50 13.50 5.38
C ALA A 577 -37.89 12.83 5.52
N GLY A 578 -37.95 11.51 5.45
CA GLY A 578 -39.23 10.78 5.45
C GLY A 578 -39.99 10.80 4.11
N GLU A 579 -39.35 11.26 3.04
CA GLU A 579 -39.93 11.39 1.69
C GLU A 579 -39.84 10.09 0.88
N LEU A 580 -38.90 9.21 1.24
CA LEU A 580 -38.65 7.93 0.57
C LEU A 580 -38.48 6.81 1.59
N THR A 581 -38.89 5.58 1.23
CA THR A 581 -38.66 4.42 2.08
C THR A 581 -37.44 3.60 1.59
N PRO A 582 -36.75 2.85 2.45
CA PRO A 582 -35.66 1.94 2.05
C PRO A 582 -36.07 0.94 0.97
N ASP A 583 -37.30 0.41 1.06
CA ASP A 583 -37.84 -0.54 0.09
C ASP A 583 -38.08 0.10 -1.29
N ALA A 584 -38.60 1.33 -1.31
CA ALA A 584 -38.81 2.08 -2.57
C ALA A 584 -37.49 2.38 -3.28
N MET A 585 -36.45 2.78 -2.53
CA MET A 585 -35.09 2.98 -3.03
C MET A 585 -34.52 1.67 -3.60
N ALA A 586 -34.63 0.56 -2.88
CA ALA A 586 -34.13 -0.74 -3.32
C ALA A 586 -34.89 -1.28 -4.55
N LYS A 587 -36.20 -1.02 -4.67
CA LYS A 587 -37.01 -1.35 -5.84
C LYS A 587 -36.62 -0.52 -7.08
N ASP A 588 -36.17 0.72 -6.91
CA ASP A 588 -35.63 1.50 -8.03
C ASP A 588 -34.30 0.90 -8.52
N VAL A 589 -33.46 0.47 -7.60
CA VAL A 589 -32.23 -0.27 -7.93
C VAL A 589 -32.54 -1.56 -8.66
N LEU A 590 -33.57 -2.31 -8.21
CA LEU A 590 -34.03 -3.53 -8.88
C LEU A 590 -34.51 -3.26 -10.32
N ARG A 591 -35.22 -2.15 -10.55
CA ARG A 591 -35.62 -1.76 -11.93
C ARG A 591 -34.38 -1.51 -12.82
N THR A 592 -33.36 -0.88 -12.29
CA THR A 592 -32.08 -0.67 -13.01
C THR A 592 -31.39 -2.00 -13.30
N VAL A 593 -31.31 -2.88 -12.33
CA VAL A 593 -30.73 -4.24 -12.47
C VAL A 593 -31.54 -5.04 -13.53
N SER A 594 -32.87 -5.00 -13.49
CA SER A 594 -33.74 -5.68 -14.46
C SER A 594 -33.49 -5.21 -15.90
N LYS A 595 -33.34 -3.90 -16.10
CA LYS A 595 -33.00 -3.33 -17.42
C LYS A 595 -31.65 -3.83 -17.93
N ILE A 596 -30.63 -3.89 -17.06
CA ILE A 596 -29.30 -4.41 -17.41
C ILE A 596 -29.40 -5.88 -17.83
N ILE A 597 -30.07 -6.72 -17.03
CA ILE A 597 -30.24 -8.15 -17.32
C ILE A 597 -30.99 -8.36 -18.63
N SER A 598 -32.12 -7.64 -18.84
CA SER A 598 -32.94 -7.75 -20.05
C SER A 598 -32.21 -7.27 -21.31
N SER A 599 -31.24 -6.33 -21.17
CA SER A 599 -30.46 -5.86 -22.32
C SER A 599 -29.43 -6.87 -22.83
N GLY A 600 -29.11 -7.90 -22.05
CA GLY A 600 -28.08 -8.89 -22.39
C GLY A 600 -26.64 -8.33 -22.43
N CYS A 601 -26.43 -7.09 -21.97
CA CYS A 601 -25.10 -6.45 -22.03
C CYS A 601 -24.10 -7.08 -21.04
N GLY A 602 -22.80 -6.87 -21.26
CA GLY A 602 -21.73 -7.28 -20.33
C GLY A 602 -21.07 -8.62 -20.67
N ARG A 603 -21.29 -9.15 -21.89
CA ARG A 603 -20.59 -10.35 -22.38
C ARG A 603 -19.20 -9.98 -22.86
N MET A 604 -18.19 -10.66 -22.34
CA MET A 604 -16.79 -10.54 -22.76
C MET A 604 -16.50 -11.49 -23.94
N GLU A 605 -15.68 -11.05 -24.88
CA GLU A 605 -15.25 -11.88 -26.01
C GLU A 605 -14.33 -13.02 -25.58
N ASN A 606 -13.45 -12.73 -24.61
CA ASN A 606 -12.43 -13.66 -24.13
C ASN A 606 -12.83 -14.37 -22.81
N ALA A 607 -14.11 -14.42 -22.46
CA ALA A 607 -14.60 -14.97 -21.20
C ALA A 607 -14.10 -16.40 -20.91
N GLU A 608 -14.04 -17.25 -21.95
CA GLU A 608 -13.54 -18.62 -21.82
C GLU A 608 -12.06 -18.67 -21.46
N THR A 609 -11.25 -17.77 -22.02
CA THR A 609 -9.82 -17.62 -21.70
C THR A 609 -9.62 -17.30 -20.24
N TYR A 610 -10.43 -16.41 -19.69
CA TYR A 610 -10.37 -16.06 -18.26
C TYR A 610 -11.00 -17.13 -17.38
N SER A 611 -11.94 -17.90 -17.89
CA SER A 611 -12.52 -19.06 -17.21
C SER A 611 -11.54 -20.23 -17.14
N ALA A 612 -10.75 -20.43 -18.18
CA ALA A 612 -9.61 -21.35 -18.18
C ALA A 612 -8.46 -20.84 -17.28
N GLY A 613 -8.26 -19.53 -17.24
CA GLY A 613 -7.31 -18.82 -16.35
C GLY A 613 -7.86 -18.50 -14.95
N ALA A 614 -9.10 -18.92 -14.61
CA ALA A 614 -9.62 -18.85 -13.23
C ALA A 614 -8.96 -19.86 -12.28
N ILE A 615 -8.05 -20.66 -12.79
CA ILE A 615 -6.95 -21.25 -12.04
C ILE A 615 -5.89 -20.16 -11.99
N GLY A 616 -6.14 -19.17 -11.11
CA GLY A 616 -5.58 -17.87 -11.16
C GLY A 616 -4.17 -17.72 -10.65
N GLY A 617 -3.38 -17.04 -11.28
CA GLY A 617 -2.08 -16.53 -10.92
C GLY A 617 -1.26 -16.31 -12.19
N GLU A 618 -0.27 -15.45 -12.13
CA GLU A 618 0.76 -15.40 -13.16
C GLU A 618 1.32 -16.81 -13.38
N PRO A 619 1.59 -17.19 -14.63
CA PRO A 619 2.22 -18.50 -14.89
C PRO A 619 3.50 -18.60 -14.10
N ILE A 620 3.57 -19.58 -13.21
CA ILE A 620 4.75 -19.85 -12.40
C ILE A 620 5.79 -20.70 -13.15
N GLY A 621 5.43 -21.22 -14.31
CA GLY A 621 6.31 -22.01 -15.18
C GLY A 621 5.55 -22.70 -16.28
N LYS A 622 6.29 -23.41 -17.13
CA LYS A 622 5.73 -24.24 -18.20
C LYS A 622 5.42 -25.65 -17.69
N CYS A 623 4.33 -26.20 -18.15
CA CYS A 623 3.94 -27.56 -17.83
C CYS A 623 4.91 -28.57 -18.48
N PRO A 624 5.53 -29.46 -17.72
CA PRO A 624 6.47 -30.42 -18.27
C PRO A 624 5.80 -31.49 -19.14
N LYS A 625 4.46 -31.64 -19.08
CA LYS A 625 3.69 -32.58 -19.88
C LYS A 625 3.24 -32.06 -21.24
N CYS A 626 2.76 -30.82 -21.29
CA CYS A 626 2.15 -30.31 -22.52
C CYS A 626 2.70 -28.92 -22.96
N GLY A 627 3.66 -28.36 -22.24
CA GLY A 627 4.22 -27.03 -22.53
C GLY A 627 3.28 -25.85 -22.17
N GLY A 628 2.04 -26.11 -21.76
CA GLY A 628 1.10 -25.07 -21.31
C GLY A 628 1.60 -24.34 -20.07
N ASN A 629 0.90 -23.29 -19.65
CA ASN A 629 1.26 -22.57 -18.44
C ASN A 629 0.79 -23.32 -17.19
N VAL A 630 1.60 -23.31 -16.13
CA VAL A 630 1.21 -23.78 -14.80
C VAL A 630 0.93 -22.59 -13.92
N VAL A 631 -0.19 -22.59 -13.22
CA VAL A 631 -0.66 -21.49 -12.38
C VAL A 631 -0.98 -21.98 -10.97
N GLU A 632 -0.91 -21.05 -10.01
CA GLU A 632 -1.24 -21.32 -8.62
C GLU A 632 -2.76 -21.36 -8.41
N THR A 633 -3.24 -22.30 -7.61
CA THR A 633 -4.62 -22.42 -7.16
C THR A 633 -4.70 -22.41 -5.64
N ALA A 634 -5.89 -22.36 -5.06
CA ALA A 634 -6.07 -22.41 -3.60
C ALA A 634 -5.43 -23.67 -2.98
N LYS A 635 -5.52 -24.85 -3.66
CA LYS A 635 -5.06 -26.13 -3.13
C LYS A 635 -3.75 -26.65 -3.73
N GLY A 636 -3.24 -26.04 -4.81
CA GLY A 636 -2.05 -26.54 -5.50
C GLY A 636 -1.69 -25.73 -6.74
N TYR A 637 -0.96 -26.35 -7.64
CA TYR A 637 -0.45 -25.79 -8.89
C TYR A 637 -0.93 -26.67 -10.04
N LYS A 638 -1.58 -26.09 -11.04
CA LYS A 638 -2.26 -26.81 -12.11
C LYS A 638 -1.91 -26.26 -13.48
N CYS A 639 -1.80 -27.14 -14.48
CA CYS A 639 -1.73 -26.71 -15.87
C CYS A 639 -3.05 -26.06 -16.30
N VAL A 640 -2.96 -24.98 -17.08
CA VAL A 640 -4.13 -24.26 -17.61
C VAL A 640 -4.81 -24.99 -18.78
N SER A 641 -4.12 -25.91 -19.45
CA SER A 641 -4.71 -26.71 -20.53
C SER A 641 -5.80 -27.63 -19.98
N SER A 642 -7.00 -27.58 -20.56
CA SER A 642 -8.15 -28.40 -20.17
C SER A 642 -7.92 -29.91 -20.31
N GLU A 643 -7.10 -30.30 -21.27
CA GLU A 643 -6.76 -31.71 -21.56
C GLU A 643 -5.61 -32.22 -20.69
N CYS A 644 -4.85 -31.32 -20.04
CA CYS A 644 -3.71 -31.68 -19.26
C CYS A 644 -4.05 -31.82 -17.77
N LYS A 645 -3.88 -33.01 -17.21
CA LYS A 645 -4.16 -33.33 -15.79
C LYS A 645 -2.99 -33.00 -14.85
N PHE A 646 -1.94 -32.31 -15.31
CA PHE A 646 -0.81 -31.95 -14.47
C PHE A 646 -1.21 -31.12 -13.25
N TYR A 647 -0.83 -31.60 -12.06
CA TYR A 647 -1.16 -30.97 -10.78
C TYR A 647 -0.11 -31.26 -9.71
N ILE A 648 0.30 -30.24 -8.96
CA ILE A 648 1.14 -30.33 -7.75
C ILE A 648 0.35 -29.81 -6.57
N SER A 649 0.19 -30.57 -5.50
CA SER A 649 -0.52 -30.15 -4.29
C SER A 649 0.36 -29.22 -3.43
N LYS A 650 -0.20 -28.12 -2.88
CA LYS A 650 0.47 -27.31 -1.85
C LYS A 650 0.73 -28.12 -0.56
N GLY A 651 -0.14 -29.04 -0.25
CA GLY A 651 -0.02 -29.98 0.87
C GLY A 651 0.59 -31.31 0.48
N ASP A 652 1.48 -31.35 -0.53
CA ASP A 652 2.15 -32.58 -0.93
C ASP A 652 2.86 -33.24 0.25
N LYS A 653 2.61 -34.56 0.44
CA LYS A 653 3.07 -35.32 1.63
C LYS A 653 4.59 -35.37 1.74
N PHE A 654 5.31 -35.48 0.62
CA PHE A 654 6.76 -35.48 0.61
C PHE A 654 7.30 -34.13 1.13
N PHE A 655 6.86 -33.01 0.55
CA PHE A 655 7.34 -31.68 0.96
C PHE A 655 6.83 -31.27 2.33
N THR A 656 5.63 -31.64 2.72
CA THR A 656 5.13 -31.38 4.07
C THR A 656 5.98 -32.09 5.14
N SER A 657 6.43 -33.34 4.86
CA SER A 657 7.30 -34.08 5.77
C SER A 657 8.72 -33.50 5.85
N VAL A 658 9.23 -32.95 4.74
CA VAL A 658 10.59 -32.41 4.62
C VAL A 658 10.68 -30.96 5.09
N LEU A 659 9.69 -30.12 4.73
CA LEU A 659 9.68 -28.68 5.02
C LEU A 659 8.91 -28.33 6.30
N GLY A 660 7.99 -29.19 6.74
CA GLY A 660 7.06 -28.89 7.83
C GLY A 660 6.02 -27.80 7.50
N LYS A 661 5.90 -27.39 6.25
CA LYS A 661 4.97 -26.36 5.75
C LYS A 661 4.54 -26.63 4.31
N SER A 662 3.54 -25.91 3.82
CA SER A 662 3.07 -26.01 2.44
C SER A 662 4.13 -25.57 1.42
N LEU A 663 4.11 -26.18 0.23
CA LEU A 663 5.03 -25.88 -0.87
C LEU A 663 4.72 -24.51 -1.49
N PRO A 664 5.65 -23.54 -1.51
CA PRO A 664 5.40 -22.19 -2.05
C PRO A 664 5.55 -22.13 -3.58
N ALA A 665 4.86 -21.18 -4.24
CA ALA A 665 4.86 -21.02 -5.70
C ALA A 665 6.26 -20.85 -6.31
N LYS A 666 7.14 -20.09 -5.66
CA LYS A 666 8.52 -19.89 -6.10
C LYS A 666 9.31 -21.21 -6.14
N ALA A 667 9.09 -22.10 -5.18
CA ALA A 667 9.72 -23.41 -5.16
C ALA A 667 9.25 -24.24 -6.35
N VAL A 668 7.94 -24.23 -6.64
CA VAL A 668 7.37 -24.95 -7.80
C VAL A 668 7.88 -24.37 -9.12
N SER A 669 8.03 -23.05 -9.23
CA SER A 669 8.62 -22.43 -10.42
C SER A 669 10.04 -22.95 -10.71
N ILE A 670 10.87 -23.09 -9.67
CA ILE A 670 12.21 -23.66 -9.79
C ILE A 670 12.13 -25.16 -10.19
N MET A 671 11.23 -25.93 -9.58
CA MET A 671 11.04 -27.34 -9.92
C MET A 671 10.62 -27.53 -11.38
N LEU A 672 9.70 -26.70 -11.87
CA LEU A 672 9.23 -26.73 -13.27
C LEU A 672 10.32 -26.34 -14.27
N SER A 673 11.18 -25.37 -13.92
CA SER A 673 12.23 -24.89 -14.83
C SER A 673 13.48 -25.75 -14.87
N SER A 674 13.83 -26.42 -13.75
CA SER A 674 15.11 -27.13 -13.61
C SER A 674 14.99 -28.64 -13.32
N GLY A 675 13.78 -29.16 -13.08
CA GLY A 675 13.54 -30.54 -12.68
C GLY A 675 14.13 -30.92 -11.30
N ARG A 676 14.59 -29.93 -10.53
CA ARG A 676 15.22 -30.14 -9.22
C ARG A 676 15.10 -28.92 -8.33
N ILE A 677 15.22 -29.10 -7.00
CA ILE A 677 15.20 -28.02 -6.03
C ILE A 677 16.16 -28.30 -4.87
N LYS A 678 16.94 -27.29 -4.46
CA LYS A 678 17.77 -27.34 -3.26
C LYS A 678 16.96 -26.83 -2.07
N VAL A 679 16.75 -27.65 -1.05
CA VAL A 679 15.96 -27.32 0.14
C VAL A 679 16.88 -27.27 1.33
N LYS A 680 16.83 -26.17 2.09
CA LYS A 680 17.62 -25.97 3.33
C LYS A 680 16.77 -26.30 4.55
N ASN A 681 17.45 -26.73 5.63
CA ASN A 681 16.82 -27.01 6.93
C ASN A 681 15.71 -28.05 6.87
N CYS A 682 15.83 -29.06 6.00
CA CYS A 682 14.96 -30.24 6.02
C CYS A 682 15.06 -30.92 7.39
N LYS A 683 13.95 -31.46 7.89
CA LYS A 683 13.92 -32.22 9.15
C LYS A 683 14.01 -33.72 8.88
N SER A 684 14.98 -34.39 9.53
CA SER A 684 14.99 -35.87 9.57
C SER A 684 13.91 -36.40 10.50
N LYS A 685 13.63 -37.72 10.48
CA LYS A 685 12.71 -38.38 11.40
C LYS A 685 13.10 -38.17 12.89
N GLU A 686 14.40 -37.99 13.13
CA GLU A 686 14.96 -37.73 14.47
C GLU A 686 15.05 -36.21 14.81
N GLY A 687 14.45 -35.34 14.00
CA GLY A 687 14.42 -33.90 14.22
C GLY A 687 15.71 -33.12 13.85
N LYS A 688 16.73 -33.78 13.28
CA LYS A 688 17.97 -33.13 12.84
C LYS A 688 17.74 -32.34 11.56
N LEU A 689 18.33 -31.15 11.49
CA LEU A 689 18.26 -30.32 10.30
C LEU A 689 19.36 -30.69 9.30
N TYR A 690 19.01 -30.73 8.02
CA TYR A 690 19.96 -31.00 6.91
C TYR A 690 19.50 -30.29 5.63
N ASP A 691 20.45 -30.02 4.74
CA ASP A 691 20.16 -29.50 3.41
C ASP A 691 20.10 -30.67 2.40
N ALA A 692 19.18 -30.61 1.45
CA ALA A 692 18.99 -31.66 0.45
C ALA A 692 18.77 -31.07 -0.93
N LEU A 693 19.24 -31.77 -1.96
CA LEU A 693 18.82 -31.57 -3.34
C LEU A 693 17.74 -32.61 -3.64
N ILE A 694 16.58 -32.16 -4.10
CA ILE A 694 15.45 -33.01 -4.45
C ILE A 694 15.28 -32.96 -5.96
N LEU A 695 15.20 -34.12 -6.57
CA LEU A 695 14.92 -34.33 -7.99
C LEU A 695 13.42 -34.51 -8.17
N CYS A 696 12.87 -33.87 -9.19
CA CYS A 696 11.46 -33.90 -9.52
C CYS A 696 11.28 -34.64 -10.84
N ASP A 697 10.52 -35.73 -10.81
CA ASP A 697 10.12 -36.46 -12.00
C ASP A 697 8.64 -36.16 -12.29
N PHE A 698 8.39 -35.61 -13.47
CA PHE A 698 7.05 -35.20 -13.93
C PHE A 698 6.55 -36.06 -15.10
N SER A 699 7.23 -37.18 -15.43
CA SER A 699 6.88 -38.07 -16.55
C SER A 699 5.64 -38.91 -16.28
N GLY A 700 5.42 -39.31 -15.01
CA GLY A 700 4.26 -40.10 -14.59
C GLY A 700 2.96 -39.29 -14.43
N ASP A 701 1.84 -39.96 -14.14
CA ASP A 701 0.53 -39.28 -13.92
C ASP A 701 0.55 -38.32 -12.73
N PHE A 702 1.37 -38.62 -11.73
CA PHE A 702 1.60 -37.75 -10.56
C PHE A 702 3.09 -37.42 -10.48
N PRO A 703 3.44 -36.19 -10.00
CA PRO A 703 4.82 -35.82 -9.71
C PRO A 703 5.47 -36.78 -8.69
N ALA A 704 6.66 -37.24 -8.99
CA ALA A 704 7.47 -38.06 -8.08
C ALA A 704 8.73 -37.30 -7.65
N TYR A 705 9.14 -37.50 -6.40
CA TYR A 705 10.26 -36.79 -5.80
C TYR A 705 11.22 -37.74 -5.14
N LYS A 706 12.50 -37.49 -5.30
CA LYS A 706 13.56 -38.28 -4.64
C LYS A 706 14.72 -37.37 -4.22
N PHE A 707 15.40 -37.74 -3.16
CA PHE A 707 16.65 -37.09 -2.79
C PHE A 707 17.72 -37.47 -3.84
N ALA A 708 18.49 -36.45 -4.25
CA ALA A 708 19.61 -36.69 -5.15
C ALA A 708 20.70 -37.54 -4.46
N ASP A 709 21.24 -38.53 -5.16
CA ASP A 709 22.44 -39.21 -4.74
C ASP A 709 23.72 -38.43 -5.12
N ASP A 710 24.88 -38.88 -4.66
CA ASP A 710 26.13 -38.17 -4.84
C ASP A 710 26.55 -38.02 -6.32
N SER A 711 26.11 -38.90 -7.20
CA SER A 711 26.42 -38.84 -8.64
C SER A 711 25.66 -37.67 -9.33
N GLN A 712 24.59 -37.24 -8.74
CA GLN A 712 23.67 -36.20 -9.25
C GLN A 712 23.93 -34.81 -8.64
N LEU A 713 24.83 -34.72 -7.62
CA LEU A 713 25.28 -33.47 -7.07
C LEU A 713 26.26 -32.76 -8.03
N GLU A 714 26.19 -31.45 -8.06
CA GLU A 714 27.10 -30.68 -8.90
C GLU A 714 28.55 -30.78 -8.42
N SER A 715 29.45 -31.12 -9.31
CA SER A 715 30.88 -31.14 -9.01
C SER A 715 31.43 -29.73 -8.83
N ILE A 716 32.04 -29.44 -7.67
CA ILE A 716 32.72 -28.19 -7.37
C ILE A 716 34.16 -28.16 -7.92
N GLY A 717 34.75 -29.30 -8.11
CA GLY A 717 36.12 -29.44 -8.64
C GLY A 717 36.60 -30.89 -8.58
N LYS A 718 37.84 -31.09 -8.99
CA LYS A 718 38.48 -32.42 -8.95
C LYS A 718 39.14 -32.67 -7.59
N CYS A 719 39.04 -33.87 -7.13
CA CYS A 719 39.66 -34.28 -5.89
C CYS A 719 41.19 -34.29 -6.01
N PRO A 720 41.95 -33.64 -5.14
CA PRO A 720 43.40 -33.59 -5.21
C PRO A 720 44.06 -34.94 -4.87
N LYS A 721 43.31 -35.90 -4.27
CA LYS A 721 43.83 -37.24 -3.92
C LYS A 721 43.63 -38.28 -5.04
N CYS A 722 42.46 -38.29 -5.69
CA CYS A 722 42.15 -39.38 -6.64
C CYS A 722 41.59 -38.86 -7.98
N GLY A 723 41.50 -37.57 -8.21
CA GLY A 723 40.96 -37.01 -9.45
C GLY A 723 39.43 -37.13 -9.60
N GLY A 724 38.71 -37.78 -8.68
CA GLY A 724 37.27 -37.88 -8.66
C GLY A 724 36.57 -36.53 -8.50
N ASN A 725 35.26 -36.49 -8.60
CA ASN A 725 34.51 -35.27 -8.40
C ASN A 725 34.35 -34.92 -6.90
N VAL A 726 34.49 -33.67 -6.53
CA VAL A 726 34.18 -33.17 -5.17
C VAL A 726 32.83 -32.48 -5.19
N VAL A 727 31.94 -32.88 -4.31
CA VAL A 727 30.55 -32.36 -4.20
C VAL A 727 30.32 -31.78 -2.83
N GLU A 728 29.39 -30.80 -2.75
CA GLU A 728 28.97 -30.17 -1.48
C GLU A 728 27.92 -31.02 -0.78
N ARG A 729 28.15 -31.36 0.49
CA ARG A 729 27.15 -31.94 1.40
C ARG A 729 26.95 -31.03 2.62
N ASN A 730 26.03 -31.40 3.49
CA ASN A 730 25.66 -30.56 4.66
C ASN A 730 26.87 -30.16 5.51
N LYS A 731 27.76 -31.09 5.87
CA LYS A 731 28.87 -30.83 6.79
C LYS A 731 30.15 -30.38 6.11
N GLY A 732 30.28 -30.55 4.80
CA GLY A 732 31.56 -30.34 4.07
C GLY A 732 31.47 -30.60 2.59
N PHE A 733 32.64 -30.72 1.99
CA PHE A 733 32.87 -31.00 0.60
C PHE A 733 33.61 -32.32 0.50
N PHE A 734 33.05 -33.32 -0.22
CA PHE A 734 33.51 -34.70 -0.19
C PHE A 734 33.75 -35.22 -1.61
N CYS A 735 34.72 -36.09 -1.76
CA CYS A 735 34.91 -36.83 -3.00
C CYS A 735 33.76 -37.83 -3.21
N THR A 736 33.30 -37.97 -4.49
CA THR A 736 32.24 -38.92 -4.86
C THR A 736 32.77 -40.34 -5.00
N ASN A 737 34.09 -40.55 -5.07
CA ASN A 737 34.69 -41.84 -5.04
C ASN A 737 34.63 -42.43 -3.61
N PRO A 738 33.87 -43.53 -3.39
CA PRO A 738 33.65 -44.08 -2.05
C PRO A 738 34.96 -44.51 -1.35
N ASP A 739 35.99 -44.88 -2.10
CA ASP A 739 37.28 -45.35 -1.55
C ASP A 739 38.26 -44.21 -1.23
N CYS A 740 37.93 -43.01 -1.61
CA CYS A 740 38.84 -41.86 -1.52
C CYS A 740 38.93 -41.19 -0.15
N HIS A 741 37.85 -41.06 0.54
CA HIS A 741 37.71 -40.41 1.84
C HIS A 741 38.21 -38.95 1.94
N PHE A 742 38.43 -38.26 0.80
CA PHE A 742 38.76 -36.83 0.81
C PHE A 742 37.61 -36.00 1.31
N ALA A 743 37.90 -35.08 2.25
CA ALA A 743 36.91 -34.19 2.86
C ALA A 743 37.50 -32.84 3.21
N LEU A 744 36.74 -31.73 2.89
CA LEU A 744 36.93 -30.40 3.43
C LEU A 744 35.71 -30.03 4.25
N TRP A 745 35.87 -29.85 5.55
CA TRP A 745 34.76 -29.58 6.45
C TRP A 745 34.39 -28.10 6.41
N LYS A 746 33.10 -27.76 6.36
CA LYS A 746 32.63 -26.36 6.39
C LYS A 746 33.08 -25.64 7.65
N GLU A 747 33.02 -26.29 8.81
CA GLU A 747 33.48 -25.80 10.12
C GLU A 747 34.95 -26.22 10.39
N ASP A 748 35.82 -25.95 9.43
CA ASP A 748 37.24 -26.25 9.57
C ASP A 748 37.85 -25.43 10.73
N ALA A 749 38.65 -26.06 11.59
CA ALA A 749 39.16 -25.44 12.82
C ALA A 749 40.08 -24.23 12.53
N PHE A 750 40.89 -24.28 11.44
CA PHE A 750 41.73 -23.19 11.04
C PHE A 750 40.94 -21.97 10.64
N LEU A 751 39.98 -22.11 9.75
CA LEU A 751 39.10 -21.03 9.29
C LEU A 751 38.20 -20.48 10.41
N LYS A 752 37.66 -21.36 11.26
CA LYS A 752 36.85 -20.99 12.42
C LYS A 752 37.60 -20.08 13.39
N SER A 753 38.89 -20.26 13.50
CA SER A 753 39.73 -19.43 14.37
C SER A 753 39.77 -17.94 13.94
N PHE A 754 39.42 -17.66 12.67
CA PHE A 754 39.30 -16.30 12.12
C PHE A 754 37.83 -15.89 11.89
N GLY A 755 36.88 -16.67 12.42
CA GLY A 755 35.42 -16.42 12.23
C GLY A 755 34.96 -16.71 10.81
N LYS A 756 35.62 -17.61 10.08
CA LYS A 756 35.30 -18.02 8.71
C LYS A 756 34.93 -19.50 8.64
N LYS A 757 34.26 -19.86 7.55
CA LYS A 757 33.94 -21.24 7.19
C LYS A 757 34.09 -21.42 5.69
N TYR A 758 34.34 -22.65 5.22
CA TYR A 758 34.38 -22.92 3.80
C TYR A 758 33.02 -22.71 3.12
N THR A 759 33.04 -22.01 1.99
CA THR A 759 31.91 -21.87 1.06
C THR A 759 32.23 -22.63 -0.24
N ALA A 760 31.23 -22.97 -1.03
CA ALA A 760 31.42 -23.63 -2.31
C ALA A 760 32.37 -22.86 -3.26
N ALA A 761 32.25 -21.52 -3.30
CA ALA A 761 33.14 -20.66 -4.09
C ALA A 761 34.59 -20.70 -3.61
N MET A 762 34.83 -20.73 -2.30
CA MET A 762 36.18 -20.84 -1.72
C MET A 762 36.78 -22.20 -2.07
N VAL A 763 36.01 -23.29 -1.91
CA VAL A 763 36.48 -24.64 -2.23
C VAL A 763 36.76 -24.78 -3.71
N LYS A 764 35.93 -24.24 -4.59
CA LYS A 764 36.19 -24.22 -6.04
C LYS A 764 37.51 -23.51 -6.38
N ASN A 765 37.79 -22.38 -5.73
CA ASN A 765 39.05 -21.66 -5.90
C ASN A 765 40.23 -22.44 -5.35
N VAL A 766 40.08 -23.06 -4.19
CA VAL A 766 41.13 -23.91 -3.56
C VAL A 766 41.44 -25.12 -4.42
N LEU A 767 40.43 -25.86 -4.89
CA LEU A 767 40.65 -27.03 -5.74
C LEU A 767 41.21 -26.69 -7.11
N SER A 768 40.93 -25.52 -7.69
CA SER A 768 41.39 -25.10 -9.01
C SER A 768 42.69 -24.30 -9.02
N LYS A 769 42.93 -23.49 -7.99
CA LYS A 769 44.04 -22.50 -7.95
C LYS A 769 44.93 -22.63 -6.71
N GLY A 770 44.60 -23.53 -5.78
CA GLY A 770 45.32 -23.71 -4.52
C GLY A 770 45.16 -22.51 -3.55
N ARG A 771 44.38 -21.50 -3.89
CA ARG A 771 44.21 -20.27 -3.08
C ARG A 771 42.83 -19.62 -3.25
N THR A 772 42.38 -18.88 -2.21
CA THR A 772 41.12 -18.14 -2.21
C THR A 772 41.23 -16.89 -1.32
N PRO A 773 40.65 -15.74 -1.71
CA PRO A 773 40.66 -14.53 -0.88
C PRO A 773 39.77 -14.71 0.34
N LEU A 774 40.24 -14.21 1.48
CA LEU A 774 39.52 -14.09 2.75
C LEU A 774 39.37 -12.62 3.10
N LYS A 775 38.15 -12.12 3.22
CA LYS A 775 37.85 -10.72 3.60
C LYS A 775 37.25 -10.66 5.00
N GLY A 776 37.62 -9.62 5.81
CA GLY A 776 37.05 -9.39 7.13
C GLY A 776 37.28 -10.54 8.12
N CYS A 777 38.48 -11.13 8.17
CA CYS A 777 38.90 -12.14 9.14
C CYS A 777 39.09 -11.52 10.54
N LYS A 778 38.59 -12.16 11.59
CA LYS A 778 38.78 -11.69 12.98
C LYS A 778 40.26 -11.85 13.38
N SER A 779 40.87 -10.78 13.88
CA SER A 779 42.25 -10.84 14.36
C SER A 779 42.33 -11.52 15.73
N LYS A 780 43.22 -12.52 15.88
CA LYS A 780 43.51 -13.12 17.20
C LYS A 780 44.38 -12.22 18.08
N LYS A 781 45.27 -11.39 17.49
CA LYS A 781 46.20 -10.51 18.24
C LYS A 781 45.51 -9.22 18.71
N ASN A 782 44.46 -8.74 17.99
CA ASN A 782 43.76 -7.51 18.28
C ASN A 782 42.24 -7.74 18.27
N PRO A 783 41.61 -8.10 19.41
CA PRO A 783 40.17 -8.32 19.50
C PRO A 783 39.38 -7.09 19.00
N GLY A 784 38.43 -7.28 18.12
CA GLY A 784 37.62 -6.21 17.52
C GLY A 784 38.13 -5.67 16.16
N LYS A 785 39.38 -5.98 15.75
CA LYS A 785 39.90 -5.64 14.42
C LYS A 785 39.73 -6.80 13.44
N THR A 786 39.48 -6.45 12.17
CA THR A 786 39.44 -7.41 11.06
C THR A 786 40.59 -7.17 10.09
N PHE A 787 40.96 -8.20 9.35
CA PHE A 787 41.99 -8.13 8.32
C PHE A 787 41.56 -8.94 7.09
N ASP A 788 42.13 -8.63 5.94
CA ASP A 788 42.00 -9.34 4.68
C ASP A 788 43.30 -10.11 4.39
N ALA A 789 43.19 -11.31 3.86
CA ALA A 789 44.31 -12.14 3.47
C ALA A 789 43.94 -13.07 2.31
N THR A 790 44.92 -13.68 1.66
CA THR A 790 44.67 -14.80 0.75
C THR A 790 45.03 -16.10 1.47
N LEU A 791 44.06 -17.03 1.52
CA LEU A 791 44.24 -18.39 2.01
C LEU A 791 44.88 -19.22 0.90
N CYS A 792 46.08 -19.70 1.13
CA CYS A 792 46.77 -20.71 0.30
C CYS A 792 46.62 -22.08 0.95
N VAL A 793 46.18 -23.05 0.15
CA VAL A 793 45.95 -24.44 0.59
C VAL A 793 46.72 -25.37 -0.31
N GLN A 794 47.61 -26.16 0.30
CA GLN A 794 48.27 -27.31 -0.34
C GLN A 794 47.71 -28.57 0.27
N PHE A 795 47.63 -29.63 -0.53
CA PHE A 795 47.18 -30.93 -0.06
C PHE A 795 48.35 -31.88 0.00
N ASP A 796 48.44 -32.70 1.05
CA ASP A 796 49.39 -33.79 1.13
C ASP A 796 48.91 -35.00 0.33
N GLU A 797 49.71 -36.07 0.28
CA GLU A 797 49.45 -37.31 -0.44
C GLU A 797 48.14 -37.99 -0.02
N ASN A 798 47.71 -37.73 1.22
CA ASN A 798 46.47 -38.24 1.78
C ASN A 798 45.28 -37.30 1.55
N GLY A 799 45.49 -36.16 0.84
CA GLY A 799 44.48 -35.13 0.60
C GLY A 799 44.14 -34.25 1.79
N LYS A 800 45.02 -34.21 2.83
CA LYS A 800 44.84 -33.38 4.00
C LYS A 800 45.32 -31.94 3.71
N PRO A 801 44.54 -30.90 4.02
CA PRO A 801 44.91 -29.54 3.71
C PRO A 801 45.99 -28.99 4.67
N LYS A 802 47.01 -28.33 4.11
CA LYS A 802 47.97 -27.48 4.80
C LYS A 802 47.67 -26.05 4.47
N TYR A 803 47.53 -25.20 5.48
CA TYR A 803 47.07 -23.79 5.37
C TYR A 803 48.20 -22.80 5.56
N GLN A 804 48.23 -21.76 4.71
CA GLN A 804 49.06 -20.58 4.84
C GLN A 804 48.25 -19.32 4.52
N LEU A 805 48.46 -18.25 5.26
CA LEU A 805 47.88 -16.94 4.97
C LEU A 805 48.91 -16.07 4.29
N ASP A 806 48.56 -15.53 3.13
CA ASP A 806 49.35 -14.54 2.39
C ASP A 806 48.68 -13.17 2.55
N PHE A 807 49.44 -12.17 2.98
CA PHE A 807 49.00 -10.81 3.25
C PHE A 807 49.42 -9.79 2.18
N ASP A 808 50.21 -10.20 1.19
CA ASP A 808 50.85 -9.28 0.23
C ASP A 808 50.04 -9.08 -1.08
N ALA A 809 48.83 -9.57 -1.19
CA ALA A 809 48.00 -9.49 -2.40
C ALA A 809 47.36 -8.10 -2.66
N LYS A 810 47.96 -7.00 -2.26
CA LYS A 810 47.57 -5.64 -2.68
C LYS A 810 48.65 -5.09 -3.59
N ASN A 811 48.63 -5.43 -4.89
CA ASN A 811 49.05 -4.62 -6.03
C ASN A 811 49.43 -5.50 -7.22
N ASN A 812 48.44 -5.83 -8.06
CA ASN A 812 48.68 -6.04 -9.50
C ASN A 812 47.32 -6.25 -10.20
N GLY A 813 46.88 -5.19 -10.81
CA GLY A 813 45.64 -5.24 -11.62
C GLY A 813 45.20 -3.89 -12.14
N LYS A 814 46.12 -3.14 -12.77
CA LYS A 814 45.75 -2.06 -13.71
C LYS A 814 46.62 -2.19 -14.96
N LYS A 815 45.92 -2.43 -16.05
CA LYS A 815 46.12 -2.18 -17.51
C LYS A 815 45.75 -3.44 -18.28
N SER A 816 44.97 -3.42 -19.35
CA SER A 816 44.68 -2.44 -20.39
C SER A 816 43.53 -2.99 -21.25
N THR A 817 42.59 -2.15 -21.57
CA THR A 817 42.09 -1.70 -22.86
C THR A 817 41.68 -2.71 -23.94
N SER A 818 40.45 -2.38 -24.38
CA SER A 818 39.97 -2.42 -25.75
C SER A 818 39.17 -3.60 -26.27
N GLY A 819 37.89 -3.34 -26.55
CA GLY A 819 37.26 -3.50 -27.85
C GLY A 819 36.56 -4.83 -28.13
N GLY A 820 35.26 -4.76 -28.38
CA GLY A 820 34.57 -5.77 -29.15
C GLY A 820 33.11 -5.99 -28.75
N SER A 821 32.23 -5.37 -29.52
CA SER A 821 30.78 -5.53 -29.49
C SER A 821 30.32 -6.94 -29.79
N GLY A 822 29.32 -7.41 -29.04
CA GLY A 822 28.61 -8.64 -29.34
C GLY A 822 27.43 -8.82 -28.40
N ARG A 823 26.23 -8.43 -28.83
CA ARG A 823 24.98 -8.70 -28.15
C ARG A 823 24.67 -10.20 -28.13
N ALA A 824 24.69 -10.79 -26.95
CA ALA A 824 24.03 -12.06 -26.68
C ALA A 824 23.12 -11.90 -25.47
N LYS A 825 21.91 -12.48 -25.53
CA LYS A 825 20.90 -12.47 -24.47
C LYS A 825 21.46 -13.07 -23.18
N PRO A 826 21.15 -12.51 -21.99
CA PRO A 826 21.64 -13.07 -20.74
C PRO A 826 20.90 -14.35 -20.38
N SER A 827 21.63 -15.45 -20.30
CA SER A 827 21.26 -16.60 -19.48
C SER A 827 21.45 -16.21 -18.02
N LEU A 828 20.47 -16.51 -17.16
CA LEU A 828 20.52 -16.31 -15.71
C LEU A 828 21.79 -16.94 -15.13
N GLU A 829 22.64 -16.10 -14.54
CA GLU A 829 23.88 -16.55 -13.91
C GLU A 829 23.60 -17.32 -12.61
N LYS A 830 24.48 -18.27 -12.31
CA LYS A 830 24.41 -19.18 -11.15
C LYS A 830 24.34 -18.49 -9.79
N THR A 831 24.81 -17.26 -9.69
CA THR A 831 24.72 -16.39 -8.51
C THR A 831 23.32 -15.91 -8.17
N ASP A 832 22.43 -15.81 -9.15
CA ASP A 832 21.04 -15.38 -8.93
C ASP A 832 20.17 -16.48 -8.32
N MET A 833 20.51 -17.74 -8.61
CA MET A 833 19.80 -18.89 -8.05
C MET A 833 20.08 -19.09 -6.55
N ASP A 834 21.33 -18.90 -6.11
CA ASP A 834 21.68 -19.02 -4.68
C ASP A 834 21.05 -17.89 -3.83
N LYS A 835 20.93 -16.72 -4.42
CA LYS A 835 20.24 -15.56 -3.80
C LYS A 835 18.74 -15.80 -3.71
N LEU A 836 18.17 -16.42 -4.75
CA LEU A 836 16.75 -16.78 -4.80
C LEU A 836 16.40 -17.84 -3.73
N TYR A 837 17.28 -18.81 -3.49
CA TYR A 837 17.09 -19.80 -2.43
C TYR A 837 17.18 -19.20 -1.01
N ALA A 838 18.05 -18.22 -0.81
CA ALA A 838 18.20 -17.54 0.47
C ALA A 838 16.95 -16.71 0.82
N ASP A 839 16.37 -16.01 -0.16
CA ASP A 839 15.17 -15.19 0.00
C ASP A 839 13.90 -16.01 0.29
N LEU A 840 13.94 -17.30 -0.03
CA LEU A 840 12.83 -18.23 0.19
C LEU A 840 12.87 -18.90 1.58
N GLY A 841 14.00 -18.78 2.30
CA GLY A 841 14.24 -19.57 3.51
C GLY A 841 14.19 -21.09 3.25
N LEU A 842 14.51 -21.52 2.02
CA LEU A 842 14.57 -22.89 1.54
C LEU A 842 16.00 -23.40 1.55
#